data_37f45a017232d0778c48f327233e6a7d
#
_entry.id   37f45a017232d0778c48f327233e6a7d
#
_cell.length_a   1.000
_cell.length_b   1.000
_cell.length_c   1.000
_cell.angle_alpha   90.00
_cell.angle_beta   90.00
_cell.angle_gamma   90.00
#
_symmetry.space_group_name_H-M   'P 1'
#
loop_
_entity.id
_entity.type
_entity.pdbx_description
1 polymer ?
#
loop_
_entity_poly.entity_id
_entity_poly.type
_entity_poly.pdbx_seq_one_letter_code
_entity_poly.pdbx_strand_id
1 'polypeptide(L)'
;MGDSPERVIASQGAVFLSYASQDVEAAKRICAALRAGGIEVFLDQSELRGGDVWDQKIRQEISSCALFIPLISQHTQNRLEGYFRHEWNLAIERTHHMAHQKPFLVPVVVDDTRDREAFVPDAFRAVQWTHLPGGAAQSEFVETIERLLSDEYSALHPGAGATAGPRKTFPAISRRGSAWLALAAVLAVAALVYVIAEKQRSPEPAMAATFSPPPHSIAVLPFVNMSGDKAQEYFSDGLTEELLNALSQVNHLQVAARTSAFSFKGKEADIGTIARRLNVGAVLEGSVRRSGNTVRVTTQLINAETGFHLWSHTYDRNLGDVLKLESEIAGAVAGALKVNLLEDEATRIELGGTRSAAAFDAYLRGRRIYLAAHDSGDYQTAVAAYTEAIDLDAGYALAFAYRSLALTAYAGESGSTVRGSFNKAREDARKAIELAPALAEGHFALARYFDIGELNFAATNQAYEKALALAPASSQVLRVYGPFAVLMGRTEAGIAAARRAVVLDPLNHSSHRNLGQVLYFARQPREALKAVQAALALDPDDPADYADRGFNYYALGDLERARSSCESKVDDWGNQQCLAVTYEKLGRHADAEGMLARLKSHWAKLRPTSTPPSMRNGAGFLTRSQRLKSRSACVIRAWNTSRPIL
;
A
#
# COMPACT_ATOMS: atom_id res chain seq x y z
N MET A 1 5.16 -16.66 72.09
CA MET A 1 3.91 -16.00 71.79
C MET A 1 4.24 -14.57 71.36
N GLY A 2 4.22 -14.33 70.13
CA GLY A 2 4.52 -13.03 69.58
C GLY A 2 4.46 -13.18 68.03
N ASP A 3 3.28 -12.99 67.48
CA ASP A 3 3.03 -12.90 66.07
C ASP A 3 3.78 -11.66 65.52
N SER A 4 4.71 -11.89 64.61
CA SER A 4 5.26 -10.83 63.77
C SER A 4 4.35 -10.68 62.56
N PRO A 5 3.93 -9.46 62.18
CA PRO A 5 3.08 -9.27 61.00
C PRO A 5 3.91 -9.51 59.76
N GLU A 6 3.49 -10.44 58.90
CA GLU A 6 3.89 -10.56 57.53
C GLU A 6 3.67 -9.21 56.83
N ARG A 7 4.76 -8.61 56.37
CA ARG A 7 4.69 -7.50 55.43
C ARG A 7 4.14 -8.02 54.11
N VAL A 8 2.87 -7.80 53.89
CA VAL A 8 2.28 -7.86 52.55
C VAL A 8 2.87 -6.71 51.75
N ILE A 9 3.91 -7.00 50.97
CA ILE A 9 4.43 -6.09 49.96
C ILE A 9 3.41 -6.12 48.83
N ALA A 10 2.74 -4.98 48.59
CA ALA A 10 1.89 -4.77 47.43
C ALA A 10 2.70 -5.11 46.16
N SER A 11 2.11 -5.86 45.25
CA SER A 11 2.71 -6.32 43.98
C SER A 11 3.23 -5.15 43.14
N GLN A 12 4.50 -4.81 43.32
CA GLN A 12 5.25 -3.96 42.37
C GLN A 12 5.55 -4.83 41.16
N GLY A 13 5.19 -4.40 39.94
CA GLY A 13 5.16 -5.17 38.69
C GLY A 13 6.42 -5.99 38.41
N ALA A 14 6.25 -7.13 37.75
CA ALA A 14 7.32 -8.09 37.43
C ALA A 14 8.45 -7.49 36.57
N VAL A 15 9.65 -8.06 36.70
CA VAL A 15 10.80 -7.80 35.83
C VAL A 15 10.80 -8.80 34.67
N PHE A 16 10.96 -8.36 33.44
CA PHE A 16 11.12 -9.25 32.29
C PHE A 16 12.61 -9.42 31.95
N LEU A 17 13.09 -10.67 31.90
CA LEU A 17 14.47 -11.01 31.59
C LEU A 17 14.57 -11.66 30.21
N SER A 18 15.17 -10.95 29.23
CA SER A 18 15.33 -11.38 27.84
C SER A 18 16.77 -11.84 27.57
N TYR A 19 16.96 -13.02 26.95
CA TYR A 19 18.27 -13.64 26.74
C TYR A 19 18.32 -14.52 25.51
N ALA A 20 19.54 -14.75 24.95
CA ALA A 20 19.75 -15.77 23.94
C ALA A 20 19.81 -17.16 24.58
N SER A 21 19.36 -18.22 23.89
CA SER A 21 19.30 -19.59 24.42
C SER A 21 20.62 -20.10 25.01
N GLN A 22 21.72 -19.64 24.43
CA GLN A 22 23.06 -20.00 24.91
C GLN A 22 23.41 -19.38 26.26
N ASP A 23 22.72 -18.31 26.65
CA ASP A 23 22.95 -17.57 27.91
C ASP A 23 22.00 -17.99 29.03
N VAL A 24 21.28 -19.10 28.85
CA VAL A 24 20.27 -19.61 29.80
C VAL A 24 20.80 -19.78 31.22
N GLU A 25 22.05 -20.21 31.40
CA GLU A 25 22.61 -20.42 32.74
C GLU A 25 22.93 -19.09 33.45
N ALA A 26 23.36 -18.05 32.70
CA ALA A 26 23.52 -16.71 33.23
C ALA A 26 22.16 -16.11 33.60
N ALA A 27 21.15 -16.27 32.72
CA ALA A 27 19.77 -15.81 32.95
C ALA A 27 19.16 -16.46 34.20
N LYS A 28 19.35 -17.78 34.42
CA LYS A 28 18.87 -18.48 35.64
C LYS A 28 19.50 -17.96 36.92
N ARG A 29 20.84 -17.65 36.89
CA ARG A 29 21.54 -17.10 38.06
C ARG A 29 21.01 -15.69 38.41
N ILE A 30 20.85 -14.84 37.46
CA ILE A 30 20.27 -13.49 37.64
C ILE A 30 18.83 -13.61 38.17
N CYS A 31 18.02 -14.46 37.55
CA CYS A 31 16.63 -14.71 37.97
C CYS A 31 16.56 -15.21 39.42
N ALA A 32 17.44 -16.18 39.81
CA ALA A 32 17.47 -16.71 41.16
C ALA A 32 17.87 -15.63 42.20
N ALA A 33 18.85 -14.76 41.87
CA ALA A 33 19.26 -13.67 42.74
C ALA A 33 18.15 -12.62 42.95
N LEU A 34 17.48 -12.23 41.88
CA LEU A 34 16.37 -11.26 41.94
C LEU A 34 15.18 -11.84 42.73
N ARG A 35 14.83 -13.13 42.52
CA ARG A 35 13.78 -13.81 43.26
C ARG A 35 14.10 -13.99 44.76
N ALA A 36 15.38 -14.23 45.07
CA ALA A 36 15.84 -14.28 46.49
C ALA A 36 15.71 -12.91 47.17
N GLY A 37 15.79 -11.80 46.44
CA GLY A 37 15.48 -10.44 46.91
C GLY A 37 13.98 -10.13 46.92
N GLY A 38 13.08 -11.07 46.65
CA GLY A 38 11.63 -10.84 46.64
C GLY A 38 11.07 -10.18 45.39
N ILE A 39 11.87 -10.07 44.31
CA ILE A 39 11.46 -9.46 43.04
C ILE A 39 10.82 -10.53 42.15
N GLU A 40 9.63 -10.25 41.64
CA GLU A 40 8.96 -11.12 40.66
C GLU A 40 9.67 -10.99 39.28
N VAL A 41 10.12 -12.13 38.74
CA VAL A 41 10.86 -12.18 37.48
C VAL A 41 10.17 -13.13 36.51
N PHE A 42 9.83 -12.64 35.36
CA PHE A 42 9.44 -13.44 34.19
C PHE A 42 10.69 -13.85 33.42
N LEU A 43 10.89 -15.16 33.33
CA LEU A 43 11.97 -15.78 32.56
C LEU A 43 11.35 -16.73 31.53
N ASP A 44 11.52 -16.45 30.24
CA ASP A 44 11.05 -17.36 29.21
C ASP A 44 11.93 -18.62 29.15
N GLN A 45 11.32 -19.77 29.47
CA GLN A 45 12.00 -21.07 29.42
C GLN A 45 11.75 -21.84 28.11
N SER A 46 11.05 -21.26 27.12
CA SER A 46 10.42 -22.02 26.05
C SER A 46 10.98 -21.84 24.65
N GLU A 47 12.28 -21.61 24.47
CA GLU A 47 12.86 -21.72 23.12
C GLU A 47 12.67 -23.12 22.47
N LEU A 48 12.00 -24.08 23.12
CA LEU A 48 11.95 -25.47 22.67
C LEU A 48 10.60 -25.95 22.14
N ARG A 49 9.51 -25.18 22.15
CA ARG A 49 8.23 -25.63 21.57
C ARG A 49 7.43 -24.47 20.99
N GLY A 50 7.35 -24.39 19.65
CA GLY A 50 6.49 -23.44 18.93
C GLY A 50 5.01 -23.71 19.20
N GLY A 51 4.25 -22.65 19.47
CA GLY A 51 2.80 -22.65 19.57
C GLY A 51 2.29 -21.24 19.85
N ASP A 52 1.23 -20.83 19.14
CA ASP A 52 0.65 -19.47 19.07
C ASP A 52 0.27 -18.79 20.40
N VAL A 53 0.13 -19.53 21.47
CA VAL A 53 -0.23 -19.04 22.81
C VAL A 53 0.92 -18.26 23.47
N TRP A 54 2.17 -18.53 23.10
CA TRP A 54 3.37 -18.01 23.73
C TRP A 54 3.69 -16.55 23.38
N ASP A 55 3.61 -16.16 22.11
CA ASP A 55 3.95 -14.80 21.68
C ASP A 55 2.97 -13.77 22.28
N GLN A 56 1.70 -14.12 22.39
CA GLN A 56 0.70 -13.27 23.03
C GLN A 56 1.02 -13.07 24.52
N LYS A 57 1.46 -14.13 25.22
CA LYS A 57 1.84 -14.05 26.62
C LYS A 57 3.09 -13.18 26.82
N ILE A 58 4.11 -13.35 25.96
CA ILE A 58 5.33 -12.54 26.01
C ILE A 58 5.03 -11.07 25.72
N ARG A 59 4.21 -10.75 24.72
CA ARG A 59 3.75 -9.38 24.48
C ARG A 59 3.02 -8.79 25.67
N GLN A 60 2.15 -9.60 26.31
CA GLN A 60 1.43 -9.19 27.50
C GLN A 60 2.40 -8.95 28.67
N GLU A 61 3.34 -9.85 28.92
CA GLU A 61 4.33 -9.72 29.99
C GLU A 61 5.26 -8.50 29.73
N ILE A 62 5.77 -8.32 28.51
CA ILE A 62 6.57 -7.13 28.16
C ILE A 62 5.74 -5.85 28.28
N SER A 63 4.44 -5.87 27.93
CA SER A 63 3.56 -4.70 28.05
C SER A 63 3.21 -4.33 29.49
N SER A 64 3.24 -5.30 30.42
CA SER A 64 2.86 -5.10 31.82
C SER A 64 4.05 -5.05 32.79
N CYS A 65 5.26 -5.55 32.41
CA CYS A 65 6.41 -5.57 33.30
C CYS A 65 6.84 -4.17 33.77
N ALA A 66 7.40 -4.06 34.95
CA ALA A 66 7.90 -2.79 35.48
C ALA A 66 9.26 -2.42 34.90
N LEU A 67 10.15 -3.40 34.73
CA LEU A 67 11.49 -3.24 34.16
C LEU A 67 11.76 -4.34 33.11
N PHE A 68 12.53 -4.01 32.08
CA PHE A 68 13.00 -4.94 31.06
C PHE A 68 14.53 -5.04 31.11
N ILE A 69 15.04 -6.27 31.32
CA ILE A 69 16.48 -6.56 31.44
C ILE A 69 16.92 -7.42 30.23
N PRO A 70 17.49 -6.80 29.17
CA PRO A 70 18.11 -7.55 28.08
C PRO A 70 19.51 -8.04 28.49
N LEU A 71 19.79 -9.35 28.34
CA LEU A 71 21.13 -9.89 28.49
C LEU A 71 21.90 -9.71 27.18
N ILE A 72 23.07 -9.11 27.29
CA ILE A 72 23.98 -8.84 26.18
C ILE A 72 25.20 -9.74 26.34
N SER A 73 25.56 -10.48 25.30
CA SER A 73 26.67 -11.42 25.27
C SER A 73 27.24 -11.55 23.86
N GLN A 74 28.40 -12.22 23.72
CA GLN A 74 28.93 -12.61 22.42
C GLN A 74 27.92 -13.48 21.64
N HIS A 75 27.10 -14.27 22.29
CA HIS A 75 26.04 -15.03 21.63
C HIS A 75 24.97 -14.11 21.01
N THR A 76 24.56 -13.07 21.70
CA THR A 76 23.62 -12.08 21.15
C THR A 76 24.26 -11.24 20.04
N GLN A 77 25.59 -11.03 20.05
CA GLN A 77 26.30 -10.31 18.99
C GLN A 77 26.41 -11.14 17.70
N ASN A 78 26.71 -12.45 17.83
CA ASN A 78 26.92 -13.34 16.69
C ASN A 78 25.61 -13.80 16.01
N ARG A 79 24.47 -13.59 16.65
CA ARG A 79 23.15 -13.94 16.09
C ARG A 79 22.43 -12.68 15.61
N LEU A 80 22.38 -12.49 14.30
CA LEU A 80 21.61 -11.40 13.67
C LEU A 80 20.09 -11.61 13.80
N GLU A 81 19.65 -12.86 13.97
CA GLU A 81 18.27 -13.29 14.11
C GLU A 81 18.09 -14.13 15.39
N GLY A 82 16.97 -13.98 16.06
CA GLY A 82 16.61 -14.73 17.28
C GLY A 82 15.43 -14.11 18.00
N TYR A 83 14.74 -14.95 18.80
CA TYR A 83 13.52 -14.51 19.49
C TYR A 83 13.79 -13.35 20.46
N PHE A 84 14.95 -13.33 21.13
CA PHE A 84 15.38 -12.22 21.98
C PHE A 84 15.42 -10.87 21.25
N ARG A 85 15.71 -10.85 19.91
CA ARG A 85 15.67 -9.62 19.10
C ARG A 85 14.25 -9.10 18.97
N HIS A 86 13.26 -9.99 18.87
CA HIS A 86 11.86 -9.63 18.85
C HIS A 86 11.42 -9.03 20.19
N GLU A 87 11.80 -9.64 21.30
CA GLU A 87 11.57 -9.11 22.64
C GLU A 87 12.19 -7.73 22.85
N TRP A 88 13.42 -7.52 22.37
CA TRP A 88 14.10 -6.23 22.42
C TRP A 88 13.34 -5.14 21.63
N ASN A 89 12.82 -5.48 20.46
CA ASN A 89 12.02 -4.56 19.64
C ASN A 89 10.70 -4.19 20.34
N LEU A 90 10.01 -5.16 20.97
CA LEU A 90 8.80 -4.92 21.75
C LEU A 90 9.07 -4.01 22.95
N ALA A 91 10.19 -4.22 23.65
CA ALA A 91 10.58 -3.37 24.76
C ALA A 91 10.87 -1.93 24.33
N ILE A 92 11.55 -1.73 23.19
CA ILE A 92 11.81 -0.42 22.61
C ILE A 92 10.51 0.27 22.21
N GLU A 93 9.63 -0.43 21.52
CA GLU A 93 8.33 0.10 21.11
C GLU A 93 7.56 0.61 22.34
N ARG A 94 7.61 -0.13 23.45
CA ARG A 94 7.00 0.29 24.72
C ARG A 94 7.66 1.56 25.27
N THR A 95 8.98 1.76 25.18
CA THR A 95 9.64 2.97 25.67
C THR A 95 9.14 4.22 24.99
N HIS A 96 8.72 4.15 23.72
CA HIS A 96 8.15 5.30 22.99
C HIS A 96 6.79 5.75 23.56
N HIS A 97 6.11 4.87 24.29
CA HIS A 97 4.82 5.16 24.92
C HIS A 97 4.92 5.48 26.42
N MET A 98 6.13 5.48 26.99
CA MET A 98 6.38 5.78 28.40
C MET A 98 6.87 7.22 28.61
N ALA A 99 6.57 7.80 29.77
CA ALA A 99 7.12 9.11 30.13
C ALA A 99 8.65 9.04 30.21
N HIS A 100 9.35 10.00 29.62
CA HIS A 100 10.82 10.02 29.50
C HIS A 100 11.62 9.93 30.82
N GLN A 101 10.98 9.98 31.97
CA GLN A 101 11.63 9.95 33.28
C GLN A 101 11.48 8.62 34.02
N LYS A 102 10.72 7.66 33.51
CA LYS A 102 10.55 6.36 34.18
C LYS A 102 11.60 5.36 33.65
N PRO A 103 12.51 4.84 34.52
CA PRO A 103 13.46 3.83 34.11
C PRO A 103 12.69 2.54 33.71
N PHE A 104 13.02 2.01 32.54
CA PHE A 104 12.39 0.79 32.03
C PHE A 104 13.40 -0.23 31.49
N LEU A 105 14.45 0.24 30.82
CA LEU A 105 15.49 -0.60 30.23
C LEU A 105 16.70 -0.68 31.15
N VAL A 106 17.14 -1.88 31.50
CA VAL A 106 18.35 -2.14 32.32
C VAL A 106 19.20 -3.18 31.58
N PRO A 107 20.06 -2.77 30.61
CA PRO A 107 20.91 -3.69 29.89
C PRO A 107 21.99 -4.30 30.79
N VAL A 108 22.16 -5.64 30.70
CA VAL A 108 23.11 -6.41 31.50
C VAL A 108 24.04 -7.19 30.59
N VAL A 109 25.36 -6.95 30.73
CA VAL A 109 26.39 -7.70 30.00
C VAL A 109 26.85 -8.88 30.84
N VAL A 110 26.84 -10.07 30.28
CA VAL A 110 27.16 -11.32 31.02
C VAL A 110 28.50 -11.93 30.65
N ASP A 111 29.26 -11.31 29.74
CA ASP A 111 30.60 -11.74 29.30
C ASP A 111 31.52 -10.54 29.02
N ASP A 112 32.57 -10.72 28.23
CA ASP A 112 33.55 -9.67 27.88
C ASP A 112 33.09 -8.75 26.73
N THR A 113 31.82 -8.75 26.35
CA THR A 113 31.24 -7.88 25.31
C THR A 113 31.42 -6.41 25.68
N ARG A 114 32.02 -5.61 24.79
CA ARG A 114 32.29 -4.19 25.02
C ARG A 114 31.09 -3.32 24.65
N ASP A 115 30.69 -2.40 25.52
CA ASP A 115 29.51 -1.54 25.35
C ASP A 115 29.51 -0.77 24.03
N ARG A 116 30.68 -0.26 23.60
CA ARG A 116 30.82 0.58 22.40
C ARG A 116 30.76 -0.20 21.10
N GLU A 117 31.07 -1.50 21.14
CA GLU A 117 31.17 -2.38 19.97
C GLU A 117 29.94 -3.27 19.82
N ALA A 118 29.08 -3.32 20.84
CA ALA A 118 27.93 -4.20 20.87
C ALA A 118 26.88 -3.81 19.83
N PHE A 119 26.41 -4.81 19.08
CA PHE A 119 25.33 -4.67 18.10
C PHE A 119 23.97 -4.73 18.81
N VAL A 120 23.54 -3.59 19.35
CA VAL A 120 22.29 -3.40 20.09
C VAL A 120 21.52 -2.18 19.57
N PRO A 121 20.21 -2.12 19.79
CA PRO A 121 19.41 -0.95 19.45
C PRO A 121 19.88 0.33 20.16
N ASP A 122 19.67 1.50 19.52
CA ASP A 122 20.11 2.79 20.07
C ASP A 122 19.49 3.11 21.43
N ALA A 123 18.26 2.68 21.69
CA ALA A 123 17.61 2.87 22.98
C ALA A 123 18.37 2.18 24.15
N PHE A 124 19.08 1.09 23.90
CA PHE A 124 19.88 0.41 24.91
C PHE A 124 21.19 1.17 25.16
N ARG A 125 21.75 1.83 24.15
CA ARG A 125 22.97 2.67 24.28
C ARG A 125 22.70 3.96 25.03
N ALA A 126 21.46 4.41 25.08
CA ALA A 126 21.06 5.65 25.75
C ALA A 126 20.98 5.52 27.28
N VAL A 127 21.09 4.31 27.84
CA VAL A 127 21.01 4.01 29.28
C VAL A 127 22.32 3.38 29.79
N GLN A 128 22.55 3.44 31.11
CA GLN A 128 23.73 2.86 31.73
C GLN A 128 23.64 1.32 31.77
N TRP A 129 24.73 0.64 31.41
CA TRP A 129 24.83 -0.81 31.40
C TRP A 129 25.41 -1.35 32.71
N THR A 130 24.98 -2.55 33.08
CA THR A 130 25.53 -3.28 34.25
C THR A 130 26.30 -4.50 33.76
N HIS A 131 27.48 -4.74 34.29
CA HIS A 131 28.32 -5.90 33.96
C HIS A 131 28.21 -6.95 35.05
N LEU A 132 27.73 -8.16 34.70
CA LEU A 132 27.56 -9.30 35.59
C LEU A 132 28.20 -10.55 34.92
N PRO A 133 29.54 -10.68 34.94
CA PRO A 133 30.22 -11.81 34.28
C PRO A 133 29.66 -13.16 34.71
N GLY A 134 29.26 -13.98 33.72
CA GLY A 134 28.61 -15.27 33.96
C GLY A 134 27.25 -15.21 34.65
N GLY A 135 26.63 -14.02 34.76
CA GLY A 135 25.34 -13.84 35.44
C GLY A 135 25.46 -13.83 36.99
N ALA A 136 26.66 -13.59 37.55
CA ALA A 136 26.88 -13.51 38.99
C ALA A 136 26.30 -12.17 39.52
N ALA A 137 25.01 -12.14 39.82
CA ALA A 137 24.32 -10.98 40.38
C ALA A 137 24.76 -10.79 41.85
N GLN A 138 25.43 -9.67 42.15
CA GLN A 138 25.82 -9.27 43.49
C GLN A 138 24.65 -8.59 44.18
N SER A 139 24.67 -8.51 45.55
CA SER A 139 23.62 -7.87 46.36
C SER A 139 23.34 -6.42 45.89
N GLU A 140 24.38 -5.68 45.49
CA GLU A 140 24.27 -4.32 45.00
C GLU A 140 23.40 -4.20 43.72
N PHE A 141 23.45 -5.19 42.82
CA PHE A 141 22.56 -5.25 41.65
C PHE A 141 21.11 -5.44 42.05
N VAL A 142 20.84 -6.37 42.98
CA VAL A 142 19.48 -6.65 43.50
C VAL A 142 18.90 -5.38 44.14
N GLU A 143 19.66 -4.73 45.03
CA GLU A 143 19.29 -3.46 45.67
C GLU A 143 19.02 -2.34 44.66
N THR A 144 19.76 -2.33 43.56
CA THR A 144 19.55 -1.36 42.45
C THR A 144 18.22 -1.61 41.74
N ILE A 145 17.89 -2.87 41.45
CA ILE A 145 16.59 -3.22 40.84
C ILE A 145 15.44 -2.95 41.83
N GLU A 146 15.57 -3.26 43.12
CA GLU A 146 14.57 -2.91 44.13
C GLU A 146 14.29 -1.42 44.21
N ARG A 147 15.35 -0.61 44.19
CA ARG A 147 15.23 0.86 44.19
C ARG A 147 14.56 1.39 42.92
N LEU A 148 14.84 0.81 41.74
CA LEU A 148 14.18 1.18 40.48
C LEU A 148 12.70 0.79 40.45
N LEU A 149 12.30 -0.24 41.21
CA LEU A 149 10.92 -0.69 41.34
C LEU A 149 10.15 0.09 42.41
N SER A 150 10.84 0.79 43.33
CA SER A 150 10.20 1.54 44.43
C SER A 150 9.60 2.85 43.97
N ASP A 151 8.45 3.25 44.53
CA ASP A 151 7.80 4.55 44.25
C ASP A 151 8.63 5.76 44.72
N GLU A 152 9.63 5.57 45.58
CA GLU A 152 10.56 6.60 46.04
C GLU A 152 11.42 7.19 44.92
N TYR A 153 11.74 6.43 43.89
CA TYR A 153 12.50 6.93 42.72
C TYR A 153 11.71 7.99 41.95
N SER A 154 10.40 7.88 41.87
CA SER A 154 9.51 8.89 41.25
C SER A 154 9.35 10.15 42.11
N ALA A 155 9.54 10.07 43.43
CA ALA A 155 9.42 11.19 44.36
C ALA A 155 10.71 12.02 44.54
N LEU A 156 11.88 11.40 44.31
CA LEU A 156 13.20 12.02 44.49
C LEU A 156 13.72 12.80 43.28
N HIS A 157 13.06 12.74 42.13
CA HIS A 157 13.42 13.45 40.91
C HIS A 157 12.27 14.28 40.34
N PRO A 158 11.71 15.28 41.10
CA PRO A 158 10.85 16.29 40.50
C PRO A 158 11.75 17.20 39.66
N GLY A 159 11.52 17.17 38.32
CA GLY A 159 12.19 17.92 37.28
C GLY A 159 13.23 18.97 37.67
N ALA A 160 14.47 18.68 37.35
CA ALA A 160 15.55 19.71 37.39
C ALA A 160 15.28 20.78 36.33
N GLY A 161 14.75 21.90 36.77
CA GLY A 161 14.46 23.03 35.88
C GLY A 161 14.00 24.27 36.60
N ALA A 162 14.74 24.78 37.58
CA ALA A 162 14.70 26.20 37.96
C ALA A 162 15.87 26.55 38.92
N THR A 163 17.02 26.87 38.36
CA THR A 163 18.06 27.59 39.11
C THR A 163 17.62 29.04 39.26
N ALA A 164 17.27 29.41 40.49
CA ALA A 164 17.02 30.79 40.89
C ALA A 164 18.36 31.58 40.88
N GLY A 165 18.55 32.44 39.90
CA GLY A 165 19.62 33.45 39.90
C GLY A 165 19.27 34.64 40.82
N PRO A 166 20.26 35.40 41.32
CA PRO A 166 20.08 36.39 42.38
C PRO A 166 19.28 37.61 41.89
N ARG A 167 18.34 38.05 42.71
CA ARG A 167 17.56 39.28 42.54
C ARG A 167 18.48 40.50 42.49
N LYS A 168 18.55 41.17 41.33
CA LYS A 168 19.05 42.56 41.23
C LYS A 168 17.86 43.49 41.44
N THR A 169 17.99 44.35 42.45
CA THR A 169 17.09 45.45 42.76
C THR A 169 17.27 46.57 41.70
N PHE A 170 16.18 46.95 41.04
CA PHE A 170 16.11 48.13 40.16
C PHE A 170 15.47 49.32 40.88
N PRO A 171 15.93 50.55 40.60
CA PRO A 171 15.41 51.77 41.23
C PRO A 171 14.05 52.17 40.69
N ALA A 172 13.23 52.77 41.55
CA ALA A 172 11.86 53.22 41.29
C ALA A 172 11.82 54.33 40.22
N ILE A 173 11.05 54.11 39.17
CA ILE A 173 10.72 55.13 38.13
C ILE A 173 9.32 55.68 38.39
N SER A 174 9.22 56.97 38.26
CA SER A 174 8.09 57.82 38.62
C SER A 174 6.76 57.53 37.89
N ARG A 175 5.67 57.64 38.64
CA ARG A 175 4.27 57.50 38.21
C ARG A 175 3.83 58.62 37.27
N ARG A 176 3.95 58.48 35.95
CA ARG A 176 3.09 59.19 34.96
C ARG A 176 3.16 58.67 33.51
N GLY A 177 3.86 57.55 33.24
CA GLY A 177 3.92 56.96 31.91
C GLY A 177 3.37 55.48 31.85
N SER A 178 2.86 54.95 32.97
CA SER A 178 2.71 53.49 33.17
C SER A 178 1.41 52.87 32.61
N ALA A 179 0.38 53.65 32.26
CA ALA A 179 -0.89 53.09 31.80
C ALA A 179 -0.79 52.52 30.38
N TRP A 180 -0.06 53.15 29.48
CA TRP A 180 0.13 52.67 28.11
C TRP A 180 1.12 51.52 27.99
N LEU A 181 2.17 51.51 28.83
CA LEU A 181 3.12 50.41 28.89
C LEU A 181 2.52 49.17 29.55
N ALA A 182 1.66 49.36 30.54
CA ALA A 182 0.90 48.25 31.15
C ALA A 182 -0.11 47.63 30.16
N LEU A 183 -0.80 48.44 29.37
CA LEU A 183 -1.71 47.97 28.34
C LEU A 183 -0.95 47.23 27.22
N ALA A 184 0.17 47.75 26.76
CA ALA A 184 1.02 47.08 25.76
C ALA A 184 1.61 45.77 26.30
N ALA A 185 2.01 45.72 27.58
CA ALA A 185 2.49 44.48 28.20
C ALA A 185 1.39 43.44 28.37
N VAL A 186 0.17 43.85 28.72
CA VAL A 186 -1.01 42.95 28.80
C VAL A 186 -1.38 42.42 27.41
N LEU A 187 -1.36 43.26 26.37
CA LEU A 187 -1.61 42.82 24.99
C LEU A 187 -0.49 41.91 24.47
N ALA A 188 0.75 42.15 24.79
CA ALA A 188 1.86 41.28 24.43
C ALA A 188 1.79 39.92 25.15
N VAL A 189 1.43 39.91 26.43
CA VAL A 189 1.18 38.68 27.19
C VAL A 189 -0.05 37.95 26.66
N ALA A 190 -1.13 38.64 26.32
CA ALA A 190 -2.31 38.04 25.73
C ALA A 190 -2.01 37.47 24.33
N ALA A 191 -1.22 38.14 23.50
CA ALA A 191 -0.77 37.64 22.21
C ALA A 191 0.19 36.45 22.37
N LEU A 192 1.08 36.49 23.36
CA LEU A 192 1.97 35.37 23.67
C LEU A 192 1.19 34.13 24.17
N VAL A 193 0.21 34.37 25.06
CA VAL A 193 -0.67 33.32 25.57
C VAL A 193 -1.55 32.77 24.43
N TYR A 194 -2.02 33.64 23.52
CA TYR A 194 -2.76 33.20 22.33
C TYR A 194 -1.90 32.35 21.40
N VAL A 195 -0.68 32.78 21.09
CA VAL A 195 0.28 32.02 20.26
C VAL A 195 0.70 30.72 20.93
N ILE A 196 0.89 30.71 22.27
CA ILE A 196 1.19 29.50 23.03
C ILE A 196 -0.03 28.58 23.06
N ALA A 197 -1.24 29.11 23.24
CA ALA A 197 -2.49 28.33 23.21
C ALA A 197 -2.81 27.80 21.80
N GLU A 198 -2.44 28.54 20.74
CA GLU A 198 -2.57 28.08 19.36
C GLU A 198 -1.50 27.04 19.00
N LYS A 199 -0.30 27.17 19.55
CA LYS A 199 0.77 26.17 19.43
C LYS A 199 0.54 24.93 20.30
N GLN A 200 -0.23 25.05 21.38
CA GLN A 200 -0.70 23.94 22.24
C GLN A 200 -2.03 23.35 21.77
N ARG A 201 -2.72 23.98 20.85
CA ARG A 201 -3.73 23.35 19.98
C ARG A 201 -3.03 22.55 18.87
N SER A 202 -2.01 21.77 19.23
CA SER A 202 -1.72 20.56 18.48
C SER A 202 -3.05 19.83 18.37
N PRO A 203 -3.52 19.40 17.19
CA PRO A 203 -4.67 18.52 17.13
C PRO A 203 -4.39 17.42 18.14
N GLU A 204 -5.32 17.18 19.08
CA GLU A 204 -5.33 15.95 19.86
C GLU A 204 -4.85 14.85 18.93
N PRO A 205 -3.85 14.05 19.30
CA PRO A 205 -3.47 12.93 18.45
C PRO A 205 -4.79 12.20 18.26
N ALA A 206 -5.35 12.31 17.04
CA ALA A 206 -6.54 11.58 16.66
C ALA A 206 -6.24 10.18 17.16
N MET A 207 -7.00 9.70 18.14
CA MET A 207 -6.88 8.34 18.67
C MET A 207 -6.55 7.51 17.47
N ALA A 208 -5.34 6.93 17.45
CA ALA A 208 -4.87 6.19 16.29
C ALA A 208 -6.00 5.24 15.94
N ALA A 209 -6.66 5.52 14.82
CA ALA A 209 -7.87 4.81 14.47
C ALA A 209 -7.47 3.34 14.50
N THR A 210 -8.08 2.58 15.42
CA THR A 210 -7.78 1.18 15.62
C THR A 210 -7.85 0.55 14.23
N PHE A 211 -6.75 -0.04 13.78
CA PHE A 211 -6.70 -0.71 12.49
C PHE A 211 -7.84 -1.74 12.45
N SER A 212 -8.82 -1.49 11.64
CA SER A 212 -10.01 -2.33 11.48
C SER A 212 -10.20 -2.59 9.99
N PRO A 213 -9.46 -3.57 9.45
CA PRO A 213 -9.56 -3.90 8.04
C PRO A 213 -10.94 -4.48 7.72
N PRO A 214 -11.39 -4.39 6.46
CA PRO A 214 -12.62 -5.05 6.04
C PRO A 214 -12.59 -6.54 6.36
N PRO A 215 -13.70 -7.14 6.82
CA PRO A 215 -13.77 -8.57 7.05
C PRO A 215 -13.46 -9.34 5.77
N HIS A 216 -12.81 -10.50 5.89
CA HIS A 216 -12.41 -11.34 4.77
C HIS A 216 -11.61 -10.59 3.69
N SER A 217 -10.72 -9.69 4.11
CA SER A 217 -9.82 -8.98 3.20
C SER A 217 -8.41 -9.59 3.24
N ILE A 218 -7.79 -9.73 2.06
CA ILE A 218 -6.50 -10.40 1.89
C ILE A 218 -5.64 -9.66 0.87
N ALA A 219 -4.33 -9.63 1.11
CA ALA A 219 -3.33 -9.30 0.10
C ALA A 219 -2.50 -10.54 -0.23
N VAL A 220 -2.22 -10.78 -1.50
CA VAL A 220 -1.30 -11.81 -1.98
C VAL A 220 -0.01 -11.11 -2.37
N LEU A 221 1.06 -11.33 -1.61
CA LEU A 221 2.37 -10.75 -1.92
C LEU A 221 3.07 -11.54 -3.05
N PRO A 222 3.93 -10.86 -3.83
CA PRO A 222 4.71 -11.54 -4.85
C PRO A 222 5.52 -12.69 -4.26
N PHE A 223 5.33 -13.90 -4.79
CA PHE A 223 6.04 -15.08 -4.33
C PHE A 223 7.53 -14.99 -4.67
N VAL A 224 8.37 -15.37 -3.72
CA VAL A 224 9.82 -15.33 -3.88
C VAL A 224 10.28 -16.44 -4.83
N ASN A 225 11.04 -16.09 -5.86
CA ASN A 225 11.64 -17.07 -6.75
C ASN A 225 12.83 -17.77 -6.07
N MET A 226 12.66 -19.04 -5.74
CA MET A 226 13.67 -19.91 -5.12
C MET A 226 14.31 -20.89 -6.12
N SER A 227 14.12 -20.67 -7.44
CA SER A 227 14.62 -21.57 -8.49
C SER A 227 16.13 -21.42 -8.76
N GLY A 228 16.78 -20.38 -8.20
CA GLY A 228 18.19 -20.07 -8.46
C GLY A 228 18.47 -19.38 -9.81
N ASP A 229 17.47 -19.22 -10.65
CA ASP A 229 17.54 -18.57 -11.96
C ASP A 229 16.62 -17.34 -12.00
N LYS A 230 17.21 -16.16 -12.10
CA LYS A 230 16.48 -14.88 -12.21
C LYS A 230 15.61 -14.80 -13.47
N ALA A 231 15.96 -15.53 -14.53
CA ALA A 231 15.14 -15.56 -15.73
C ALA A 231 13.75 -16.18 -15.50
N GLN A 232 13.57 -16.92 -14.40
CA GLN A 232 12.28 -17.51 -14.00
C GLN A 232 11.44 -16.64 -13.06
N GLU A 233 11.86 -15.41 -12.77
CA GLU A 233 11.11 -14.46 -11.94
C GLU A 233 9.68 -14.24 -12.46
N TYR A 234 9.51 -14.17 -13.81
CA TYR A 234 8.20 -14.02 -14.42
C TYR A 234 7.22 -15.15 -14.08
N PHE A 235 7.75 -16.35 -13.82
CA PHE A 235 6.90 -17.50 -13.47
C PHE A 235 6.35 -17.36 -12.04
N SER A 236 7.19 -16.96 -11.07
CA SER A 236 6.74 -16.71 -9.69
C SER A 236 5.75 -15.54 -9.63
N ASP A 237 6.04 -14.46 -10.36
CA ASP A 237 5.15 -13.32 -10.48
C ASP A 237 3.81 -13.71 -11.12
N GLY A 238 3.86 -14.45 -12.22
CA GLY A 238 2.67 -14.87 -12.94
C GLY A 238 1.79 -15.81 -12.12
N LEU A 239 2.39 -16.79 -11.43
CA LEU A 239 1.65 -17.67 -10.53
C LEU A 239 0.96 -16.87 -9.39
N THR A 240 1.66 -15.86 -8.84
CA THR A 240 1.08 -14.97 -7.84
C THR A 240 -0.13 -14.21 -8.40
N GLU A 241 -0.03 -13.71 -9.64
CA GLU A 241 -1.13 -13.01 -10.32
C GLU A 241 -2.34 -13.90 -10.56
N GLU A 242 -2.11 -15.12 -11.06
CA GLU A 242 -3.20 -16.05 -11.31
C GLU A 242 -3.90 -16.47 -10.00
N LEU A 243 -3.13 -16.70 -8.93
CA LEU A 243 -3.69 -16.93 -7.60
C LEU A 243 -4.50 -15.72 -7.07
N LEU A 244 -4.02 -14.51 -7.28
CA LEU A 244 -4.74 -13.29 -6.93
C LEU A 244 -6.05 -13.17 -7.72
N ASN A 245 -6.01 -13.48 -9.02
CA ASN A 245 -7.20 -13.52 -9.88
C ASN A 245 -8.19 -14.60 -9.39
N ALA A 246 -7.71 -15.80 -9.09
CA ALA A 246 -8.51 -16.90 -8.56
C ALA A 246 -9.23 -16.50 -7.27
N LEU A 247 -8.51 -15.92 -6.31
CA LEU A 247 -9.08 -15.45 -5.05
C LEU A 247 -10.09 -14.30 -5.26
N SER A 248 -9.88 -13.44 -6.25
CA SER A 248 -10.80 -12.33 -6.54
C SER A 248 -12.16 -12.76 -7.10
N GLN A 249 -12.27 -14.01 -7.54
CA GLN A 249 -13.53 -14.63 -8.00
C GLN A 249 -14.35 -15.22 -6.85
N VAL A 250 -13.76 -15.36 -5.66
CA VAL A 250 -14.45 -15.86 -4.46
C VAL A 250 -15.35 -14.76 -3.90
N ASN A 251 -16.66 -15.02 -3.82
CA ASN A 251 -17.61 -14.07 -3.27
C ASN A 251 -17.29 -13.76 -1.80
N HIS A 252 -17.56 -12.54 -1.39
CA HIS A 252 -17.28 -12.04 -0.04
C HIS A 252 -15.79 -11.93 0.34
N LEU A 253 -14.85 -12.35 -0.51
CA LEU A 253 -13.42 -12.12 -0.32
C LEU A 253 -13.02 -10.78 -0.96
N GLN A 254 -12.33 -9.94 -0.21
CA GLN A 254 -11.81 -8.67 -0.69
C GLN A 254 -10.30 -8.81 -0.92
N VAL A 255 -9.90 -8.94 -2.16
CA VAL A 255 -8.51 -9.17 -2.53
C VAL A 255 -7.86 -7.86 -2.92
N ALA A 256 -6.77 -7.50 -2.26
CA ALA A 256 -5.97 -6.34 -2.67
C ALA A 256 -5.41 -6.57 -4.08
N ALA A 257 -5.52 -5.56 -4.92
CA ALA A 257 -5.13 -5.69 -6.31
C ALA A 257 -3.61 -5.86 -6.48
N ARG A 258 -3.23 -6.48 -7.61
CA ARG A 258 -1.85 -6.75 -7.98
C ARG A 258 -0.93 -5.53 -7.81
N THR A 259 -1.31 -4.37 -8.36
CA THR A 259 -0.44 -3.18 -8.37
C THR A 259 -0.03 -2.77 -6.97
N SER A 260 -0.98 -2.76 -6.03
CA SER A 260 -0.71 -2.45 -4.63
C SER A 260 0.11 -3.52 -3.94
N ALA A 261 -0.20 -4.80 -4.14
CA ALA A 261 0.54 -5.92 -3.56
C ALA A 261 1.99 -5.98 -4.06
N PHE A 262 2.19 -5.83 -5.37
CA PHE A 262 3.52 -5.85 -6.01
C PHE A 262 4.37 -4.62 -5.70
N SER A 263 3.80 -3.54 -5.17
CA SER A 263 4.58 -2.39 -4.71
C SER A 263 5.52 -2.74 -3.54
N PHE A 264 5.29 -3.86 -2.88
CA PHE A 264 6.15 -4.39 -1.80
C PHE A 264 7.20 -5.38 -2.28
N LYS A 265 7.23 -5.74 -3.57
CA LYS A 265 8.22 -6.67 -4.11
C LYS A 265 9.64 -6.17 -3.85
N GLY A 266 10.47 -7.03 -3.20
CA GLY A 266 11.85 -6.72 -2.87
C GLY A 266 12.04 -5.64 -1.80
N LYS A 267 10.97 -5.25 -1.08
CA LYS A 267 11.04 -4.29 0.02
C LYS A 267 10.91 -5.02 1.35
N GLU A 268 11.79 -4.68 2.28
CA GLU A 268 11.67 -5.12 3.67
C GLU A 268 10.56 -4.28 4.35
N ALA A 269 9.42 -4.90 4.60
CA ALA A 269 8.33 -4.31 5.34
C ALA A 269 7.65 -5.39 6.19
N ASP A 270 7.31 -5.06 7.43
CA ASP A 270 6.57 -5.98 8.29
C ASP A 270 5.12 -6.16 7.81
N ILE A 271 4.55 -7.33 8.12
CA ILE A 271 3.19 -7.71 7.69
C ILE A 271 2.14 -6.69 8.17
N GLY A 272 2.27 -6.17 9.38
CA GLY A 272 1.33 -5.18 9.92
C GLY A 272 1.38 -3.86 9.15
N THR A 273 2.56 -3.42 8.72
CA THR A 273 2.72 -2.24 7.87
C THR A 273 2.14 -2.46 6.47
N ILE A 274 2.41 -3.62 5.85
CA ILE A 274 1.83 -4.01 4.56
C ILE A 274 0.31 -4.00 4.66
N ALA A 275 -0.24 -4.68 5.66
CA ALA A 275 -1.67 -4.82 5.87
C ALA A 275 -2.37 -3.47 6.12
N ARG A 276 -1.78 -2.58 6.91
CA ARG A 276 -2.31 -1.22 7.11
C ARG A 276 -2.33 -0.43 5.80
N ARG A 277 -1.26 -0.50 5.00
CA ARG A 277 -1.19 0.21 3.71
C ARG A 277 -2.14 -0.34 2.66
N LEU A 278 -2.41 -1.65 2.68
CA LEU A 278 -3.33 -2.32 1.77
C LEU A 278 -4.76 -2.40 2.33
N ASN A 279 -4.95 -2.05 3.61
CA ASN A 279 -6.22 -2.15 4.33
C ASN A 279 -6.82 -3.56 4.29
N VAL A 280 -6.01 -4.58 4.64
CA VAL A 280 -6.40 -5.99 4.62
C VAL A 280 -6.21 -6.66 5.97
N GLY A 281 -7.09 -7.64 6.29
CA GLY A 281 -7.04 -8.41 7.53
C GLY A 281 -6.10 -9.61 7.50
N ALA A 282 -5.68 -10.04 6.31
CA ALA A 282 -4.76 -11.16 6.13
C ALA A 282 -3.77 -10.90 5.00
N VAL A 283 -2.61 -11.53 5.07
CA VAL A 283 -1.57 -11.48 4.04
C VAL A 283 -1.17 -12.91 3.68
N LEU A 284 -1.20 -13.23 2.40
CA LEU A 284 -0.67 -14.47 1.84
C LEU A 284 0.71 -14.18 1.25
N GLU A 285 1.71 -14.86 1.75
CA GLU A 285 3.07 -14.84 1.21
C GLU A 285 3.51 -16.24 0.80
N GLY A 286 4.58 -16.34 0.03
CA GLY A 286 5.06 -17.64 -0.39
C GLY A 286 6.32 -17.59 -1.22
N SER A 287 6.74 -18.78 -1.64
CA SER A 287 7.88 -18.97 -2.53
C SER A 287 7.59 -20.03 -3.58
N VAL A 288 8.24 -19.89 -4.72
CA VAL A 288 8.14 -20.81 -5.86
C VAL A 288 9.52 -21.30 -6.23
N ARG A 289 9.68 -22.62 -6.33
CA ARG A 289 10.87 -23.27 -6.87
C ARG A 289 10.48 -24.14 -8.05
N ARG A 290 10.95 -23.78 -9.24
CA ARG A 290 10.80 -24.60 -10.45
C ARG A 290 12.08 -25.37 -10.74
N SER A 291 11.94 -26.66 -11.03
CA SER A 291 13.04 -27.54 -11.46
C SER A 291 12.53 -28.44 -12.59
N GLY A 292 12.92 -28.12 -13.83
CA GLY A 292 12.40 -28.81 -15.00
C GLY A 292 10.86 -28.70 -15.11
N ASN A 293 10.18 -29.83 -15.03
CA ASN A 293 8.72 -29.90 -15.09
C ASN A 293 8.02 -29.95 -13.72
N THR A 294 8.78 -29.80 -12.62
CA THR A 294 8.24 -29.82 -11.25
C THR A 294 8.27 -28.43 -10.65
N VAL A 295 7.18 -28.06 -9.98
CA VAL A 295 7.05 -26.81 -9.24
C VAL A 295 6.75 -27.14 -7.78
N ARG A 296 7.56 -26.58 -6.87
CA ARG A 296 7.28 -26.53 -5.44
C ARG A 296 6.80 -25.14 -5.08
N VAL A 297 5.62 -25.05 -4.48
CA VAL A 297 5.04 -23.80 -3.98
C VAL A 297 4.81 -23.93 -2.49
N THR A 298 5.43 -23.04 -1.72
CA THR A 298 5.19 -22.92 -0.28
C THR A 298 4.40 -21.64 -0.04
N THR A 299 3.30 -21.74 0.69
CA THR A 299 2.41 -20.61 0.97
C THR A 299 2.10 -20.51 2.44
N GLN A 300 1.96 -19.30 2.95
CA GLN A 300 1.66 -18.99 4.35
C GLN A 300 0.63 -17.87 4.39
N LEU A 301 -0.48 -18.08 5.08
CA LEU A 301 -1.50 -17.08 5.34
C LEU A 301 -1.32 -16.54 6.76
N ILE A 302 -1.15 -15.23 6.87
CA ILE A 302 -0.82 -14.54 8.12
C ILE A 302 -1.96 -13.59 8.47
N ASN A 303 -2.41 -13.63 9.71
CA ASN A 303 -3.35 -12.64 10.25
C ASN A 303 -2.62 -11.30 10.41
N ALA A 304 -3.14 -10.25 9.81
CA ALA A 304 -2.49 -8.95 9.76
C ALA A 304 -2.50 -8.19 11.09
N GLU A 305 -3.46 -8.47 11.95
CA GLU A 305 -3.62 -7.81 13.25
C GLU A 305 -2.70 -8.44 14.29
N THR A 306 -2.60 -9.78 14.27
CA THR A 306 -1.85 -10.54 15.27
C THR A 306 -0.45 -10.95 14.82
N GLY A 307 -0.18 -10.95 13.50
CA GLY A 307 1.07 -11.45 12.90
C GLY A 307 1.18 -12.98 12.87
N PHE A 308 0.15 -13.72 13.30
CA PHE A 308 0.20 -15.19 13.35
C PHE A 308 -0.22 -15.84 12.05
N HIS A 309 0.40 -17.00 11.78
CA HIS A 309 0.01 -17.85 10.67
C HIS A 309 -1.37 -18.46 10.93
N LEU A 310 -2.31 -18.18 10.05
CA LEU A 310 -3.63 -18.82 10.03
C LEU A 310 -3.55 -20.19 9.35
N TRP A 311 -2.65 -20.33 8.39
CA TRP A 311 -2.46 -21.54 7.60
C TRP A 311 -1.10 -21.51 6.90
N SER A 312 -0.49 -22.69 6.70
CA SER A 312 0.73 -22.87 5.92
C SER A 312 0.72 -24.23 5.23
N HIS A 313 1.13 -24.28 3.98
CA HIS A 313 1.23 -25.54 3.24
C HIS A 313 2.30 -25.48 2.14
N THR A 314 2.85 -26.67 1.82
CA THR A 314 3.81 -26.85 0.70
C THR A 314 3.22 -27.83 -0.30
N TYR A 315 3.21 -27.42 -1.55
CA TYR A 315 2.72 -28.22 -2.67
C TYR A 315 3.86 -28.60 -3.60
N ASP A 316 3.91 -29.87 -3.97
CA ASP A 316 4.78 -30.37 -5.05
C ASP A 316 3.87 -30.84 -6.20
N ARG A 317 3.98 -30.22 -7.37
CA ARG A 317 3.12 -30.48 -8.52
C ARG A 317 3.93 -30.50 -9.82
N ASN A 318 3.39 -31.18 -10.84
CA ASN A 318 3.89 -31.01 -12.20
C ASN A 318 3.38 -29.70 -12.80
N LEU A 319 4.14 -29.13 -13.71
CA LEU A 319 3.81 -27.83 -14.33
C LEU A 319 2.46 -27.85 -15.07
N GLY A 320 2.01 -29.02 -15.59
CA GLY A 320 0.69 -29.20 -16.20
C GLY A 320 -0.48 -29.17 -15.21
N ASP A 321 -0.20 -29.30 -13.90
CA ASP A 321 -1.22 -29.30 -12.84
C ASP A 321 -1.30 -27.95 -12.10
N VAL A 322 -0.64 -26.90 -12.63
CA VAL A 322 -0.51 -25.59 -11.92
C VAL A 322 -1.88 -24.95 -11.68
N LEU A 323 -2.83 -25.03 -12.64
CA LEU A 323 -4.18 -24.49 -12.44
C LEU A 323 -4.93 -25.19 -11.30
N LYS A 324 -4.78 -26.52 -11.21
CA LYS A 324 -5.35 -27.28 -10.09
C LYS A 324 -4.72 -26.87 -8.77
N LEU A 325 -3.41 -26.59 -8.78
CA LEU A 325 -2.70 -26.05 -7.62
C LEU A 325 -3.26 -24.68 -7.19
N GLU A 326 -3.55 -23.79 -8.14
CA GLU A 326 -4.15 -22.48 -7.85
C GLU A 326 -5.52 -22.63 -7.20
N SER A 327 -6.37 -23.52 -7.71
CA SER A 327 -7.68 -23.84 -7.13
C SER A 327 -7.55 -24.43 -5.72
N GLU A 328 -6.59 -25.34 -5.50
CA GLU A 328 -6.32 -25.95 -4.19
C GLU A 328 -5.88 -24.88 -3.17
N ILE A 329 -4.97 -23.98 -3.56
CA ILE A 329 -4.51 -22.88 -2.68
C ILE A 329 -5.66 -21.91 -2.39
N ALA A 330 -6.41 -21.49 -3.42
CA ALA A 330 -7.53 -20.57 -3.26
C ALA A 330 -8.62 -21.13 -2.34
N GLY A 331 -8.95 -22.42 -2.49
CA GLY A 331 -9.88 -23.13 -1.62
C GLY A 331 -9.41 -23.22 -0.17
N ALA A 332 -8.12 -23.53 0.04
CA ALA A 332 -7.54 -23.61 1.36
C ALA A 332 -7.50 -22.23 2.05
N VAL A 333 -7.14 -21.17 1.33
CA VAL A 333 -7.13 -19.79 1.83
C VAL A 333 -8.55 -19.33 2.19
N ALA A 334 -9.55 -19.57 1.32
CA ALA A 334 -10.94 -19.25 1.60
C ALA A 334 -11.44 -19.97 2.85
N GLY A 335 -11.15 -21.27 2.99
CA GLY A 335 -11.47 -22.06 4.18
C GLY A 335 -10.82 -21.51 5.46
N ALA A 336 -9.53 -21.14 5.40
CA ALA A 336 -8.81 -20.57 6.53
C ALA A 336 -9.39 -19.20 6.96
N LEU A 337 -9.89 -18.42 6.02
CA LEU A 337 -10.59 -17.16 6.26
C LEU A 337 -12.08 -17.33 6.62
N LYS A 338 -12.56 -18.58 6.74
CA LYS A 338 -13.95 -18.93 7.02
C LYS A 338 -14.95 -18.39 5.98
N VAL A 339 -14.49 -18.27 4.74
CA VAL A 339 -15.32 -17.95 3.59
C VAL A 339 -15.73 -19.28 2.93
N ASN A 340 -17.03 -19.51 2.79
CA ASN A 340 -17.52 -20.70 2.11
C ASN A 340 -17.32 -20.55 0.60
N LEU A 341 -16.54 -21.44 0.02
CA LEU A 341 -16.39 -21.55 -1.42
C LEU A 341 -17.57 -22.35 -1.97
N LEU A 342 -18.35 -21.74 -2.85
CA LEU A 342 -19.45 -22.44 -3.53
C LEU A 342 -18.86 -23.31 -4.67
N GLU A 343 -19.54 -24.43 -5.02
CA GLU A 343 -19.10 -25.32 -6.11
C GLU A 343 -18.92 -24.59 -7.45
N ASP A 344 -19.81 -23.63 -7.73
CA ASP A 344 -19.73 -22.79 -8.93
C ASP A 344 -18.50 -21.85 -8.92
N GLU A 345 -18.00 -21.47 -7.74
CA GLU A 345 -16.82 -20.63 -7.60
C GLU A 345 -15.54 -21.42 -7.81
N ALA A 346 -15.45 -22.64 -7.27
CA ALA A 346 -14.34 -23.54 -7.52
C ALA A 346 -14.20 -23.85 -9.03
N THR A 347 -15.33 -24.07 -9.72
CA THR A 347 -15.34 -24.30 -11.16
C THR A 347 -14.88 -23.05 -11.94
N ARG A 348 -15.21 -21.85 -11.48
CA ARG A 348 -14.80 -20.60 -12.13
C ARG A 348 -13.30 -20.32 -12.02
N ILE A 349 -12.64 -20.73 -10.94
CA ILE A 349 -11.20 -20.56 -10.76
C ILE A 349 -10.40 -21.29 -11.85
N GLU A 350 -10.86 -22.46 -12.29
CA GLU A 350 -10.20 -23.24 -13.37
C GLU A 350 -10.65 -22.81 -14.78
N LEU A 351 -11.61 -21.87 -14.86
CA LEU A 351 -12.25 -21.52 -16.11
C LEU A 351 -11.29 -20.78 -17.06
N GLY A 352 -11.22 -21.25 -18.29
CA GLY A 352 -10.47 -20.59 -19.35
C GLY A 352 -8.97 -20.81 -19.31
N GLY A 353 -8.46 -21.64 -18.39
CA GLY A 353 -7.05 -22.00 -18.27
C GLY A 353 -6.59 -23.06 -19.28
N THR A 354 -5.35 -23.55 -19.11
CA THR A 354 -4.74 -24.58 -19.97
C THR A 354 -4.07 -25.68 -19.13
N ARG A 355 -4.06 -26.91 -19.66
CA ARG A 355 -3.23 -28.01 -19.11
C ARG A 355 -1.87 -28.12 -19.79
N SER A 356 -1.61 -27.33 -20.82
CA SER A 356 -0.33 -27.28 -21.49
C SER A 356 0.64 -26.39 -20.70
N ALA A 357 1.66 -27.00 -20.08
CA ALA A 357 2.71 -26.29 -19.37
C ALA A 357 3.43 -25.24 -20.26
N ALA A 358 3.62 -25.57 -21.54
CA ALA A 358 4.26 -24.68 -22.50
C ALA A 358 3.34 -23.49 -22.87
N ALA A 359 2.03 -23.75 -23.04
CA ALA A 359 1.05 -22.68 -23.28
C ALA A 359 0.94 -21.73 -22.09
N PHE A 360 0.93 -22.28 -20.87
CA PHE A 360 0.90 -21.50 -19.65
C PHE A 360 2.15 -20.61 -19.52
N ASP A 361 3.34 -21.16 -19.78
CA ASP A 361 4.60 -20.41 -19.75
C ASP A 361 4.62 -19.27 -20.77
N ALA A 362 4.19 -19.52 -22.02
CA ALA A 362 4.07 -18.50 -23.05
C ALA A 362 3.08 -17.39 -22.65
N TYR A 363 1.94 -17.75 -22.07
CA TYR A 363 0.96 -16.80 -21.54
C TYR A 363 1.54 -15.92 -20.44
N LEU A 364 2.24 -16.48 -19.46
CA LEU A 364 2.86 -15.71 -18.38
C LEU A 364 3.93 -14.73 -18.90
N ARG A 365 4.70 -15.12 -19.91
CA ARG A 365 5.62 -14.20 -20.61
C ARG A 365 4.87 -13.03 -21.24
N GLY A 366 3.78 -13.33 -21.93
CA GLY A 366 2.88 -12.33 -22.51
C GLY A 366 2.31 -11.38 -21.46
N ARG A 367 1.86 -11.91 -20.32
CA ARG A 367 1.34 -11.13 -19.18
C ARG A 367 2.37 -10.15 -18.65
N ARG A 368 3.58 -10.62 -18.38
CA ARG A 368 4.68 -9.77 -17.91
C ARG A 368 4.95 -8.61 -18.85
N ILE A 369 5.05 -8.90 -20.17
CA ILE A 369 5.33 -7.88 -21.19
C ILE A 369 4.16 -6.88 -21.27
N TYR A 370 2.91 -7.36 -21.31
CA TYR A 370 1.72 -6.52 -21.38
C TYR A 370 1.60 -5.55 -20.20
N LEU A 371 1.93 -6.00 -18.99
CA LEU A 371 1.86 -5.18 -17.77
C LEU A 371 2.98 -4.14 -17.68
N ALA A 372 4.14 -4.43 -18.28
CA ALA A 372 5.28 -3.53 -18.35
C ALA A 372 5.29 -2.67 -19.63
N ALA A 373 4.26 -2.80 -20.49
CA ALA A 373 4.25 -2.16 -21.79
C ALA A 373 4.13 -0.63 -21.68
N HIS A 374 5.03 0.06 -22.37
CA HIS A 374 5.09 1.51 -22.45
C HIS A 374 4.78 2.05 -23.87
N ASP A 375 4.97 1.22 -24.89
CA ASP A 375 4.78 1.59 -26.28
C ASP A 375 4.14 0.50 -27.13
N SER A 376 3.91 0.80 -28.41
CA SER A 376 3.29 -0.13 -29.36
C SER A 376 4.14 -1.38 -29.64
N GLY A 377 5.48 -1.31 -29.51
CA GLY A 377 6.38 -2.44 -29.72
C GLY A 377 6.24 -3.48 -28.61
N ASP A 378 6.11 -3.01 -27.37
CA ASP A 378 5.85 -3.87 -26.21
C ASP A 378 4.54 -4.64 -26.39
N TYR A 379 3.46 -3.94 -26.82
CA TYR A 379 2.19 -4.61 -27.08
C TYR A 379 2.26 -5.65 -28.20
N GLN A 380 3.05 -5.40 -29.26
CA GLN A 380 3.29 -6.38 -30.31
C GLN A 380 4.01 -7.61 -29.78
N THR A 381 5.01 -7.42 -28.91
CA THR A 381 5.75 -8.52 -28.29
C THR A 381 4.84 -9.35 -27.37
N ALA A 382 3.96 -8.71 -26.61
CA ALA A 382 2.94 -9.41 -25.82
C ALA A 382 1.99 -10.21 -26.71
N VAL A 383 1.51 -9.65 -27.83
CA VAL A 383 0.66 -10.34 -28.82
C VAL A 383 1.36 -11.58 -29.36
N ALA A 384 2.67 -11.52 -29.65
CA ALA A 384 3.43 -12.68 -30.13
C ALA A 384 3.46 -13.81 -29.07
N ALA A 385 3.71 -13.48 -27.80
CA ALA A 385 3.73 -14.46 -26.72
C ALA A 385 2.33 -15.11 -26.48
N TYR A 386 1.28 -14.31 -26.52
CA TYR A 386 -0.09 -14.87 -26.43
C TYR A 386 -0.46 -15.71 -27.68
N THR A 387 0.07 -15.39 -28.86
CA THR A 387 -0.13 -16.20 -30.06
C THR A 387 0.55 -17.55 -29.91
N GLU A 388 1.78 -17.58 -29.41
CA GLU A 388 2.46 -18.84 -29.07
C GLU A 388 1.65 -19.68 -28.06
N ALA A 389 1.08 -19.04 -27.02
CA ALA A 389 0.24 -19.75 -26.06
C ALA A 389 -1.00 -20.39 -26.71
N ILE A 390 -1.64 -19.68 -27.64
CA ILE A 390 -2.82 -20.16 -28.40
C ILE A 390 -2.45 -21.26 -29.39
N ASP A 391 -1.29 -21.15 -30.04
CA ASP A 391 -0.79 -22.17 -30.96
C ASP A 391 -0.46 -23.49 -30.23
N LEU A 392 -0.02 -23.40 -28.97
CA LEU A 392 0.26 -24.54 -28.09
C LEU A 392 -1.01 -25.12 -27.45
N ASP A 393 -2.07 -24.32 -27.29
CA ASP A 393 -3.39 -24.75 -26.82
C ASP A 393 -4.50 -23.84 -27.36
N ALA A 394 -5.17 -24.28 -28.41
CA ALA A 394 -6.26 -23.55 -29.03
C ALA A 394 -7.54 -23.45 -28.15
N GLY A 395 -7.59 -24.14 -27.03
CA GLY A 395 -8.65 -24.05 -26.02
C GLY A 395 -8.37 -23.00 -24.93
N TYR A 396 -7.22 -22.33 -24.93
CA TYR A 396 -6.79 -21.45 -23.88
C TYR A 396 -7.51 -20.08 -23.92
N ALA A 397 -8.70 -19.99 -23.31
CA ALA A 397 -9.57 -18.80 -23.37
C ALA A 397 -8.91 -17.54 -22.80
N LEU A 398 -8.16 -17.62 -21.67
CA LEU A 398 -7.43 -16.50 -21.11
C LEU A 398 -6.40 -15.93 -22.09
N ALA A 399 -5.66 -16.76 -22.83
CA ALA A 399 -4.72 -16.29 -23.84
C ALA A 399 -5.41 -15.50 -24.95
N PHE A 400 -6.58 -15.92 -25.41
CA PHE A 400 -7.40 -15.16 -26.35
C PHE A 400 -7.85 -13.82 -25.77
N ALA A 401 -8.35 -13.79 -24.51
CA ALA A 401 -8.80 -12.56 -23.86
C ALA A 401 -7.65 -11.53 -23.74
N TYR A 402 -6.48 -11.96 -23.28
CA TYR A 402 -5.34 -11.05 -23.13
C TYR A 402 -4.67 -10.68 -24.45
N ARG A 403 -4.69 -11.53 -25.48
CA ARG A 403 -4.28 -11.14 -26.83
C ARG A 403 -5.21 -10.06 -27.40
N SER A 404 -6.51 -10.19 -27.19
CA SER A 404 -7.49 -9.16 -27.54
C SER A 404 -7.19 -7.81 -26.87
N LEU A 405 -6.91 -7.82 -25.57
CA LEU A 405 -6.54 -6.61 -24.82
C LEU A 405 -5.26 -5.98 -25.38
N ALA A 406 -4.22 -6.79 -25.63
CA ALA A 406 -2.95 -6.31 -26.19
C ALA A 406 -3.12 -5.75 -27.60
N LEU A 407 -3.89 -6.42 -28.48
CA LEU A 407 -4.22 -5.94 -29.84
C LEU A 407 -5.02 -4.63 -29.79
N THR A 408 -5.95 -4.50 -28.82
CA THR A 408 -6.75 -3.28 -28.66
C THR A 408 -5.87 -2.11 -28.19
N ALA A 409 -4.94 -2.36 -27.27
CA ALA A 409 -3.97 -1.36 -26.81
C ALA A 409 -3.03 -0.96 -27.94
N TYR A 410 -2.42 -1.92 -28.63
CA TYR A 410 -1.58 -1.70 -29.79
C TYR A 410 -2.26 -0.86 -30.87
N ALA A 411 -3.49 -1.22 -31.24
CA ALA A 411 -4.25 -0.49 -32.24
C ALA A 411 -4.63 0.93 -31.79
N GLY A 412 -4.87 1.11 -30.48
CA GLY A 412 -5.13 2.41 -29.90
C GLY A 412 -3.94 3.36 -29.92
N GLU A 413 -2.72 2.84 -29.81
CA GLU A 413 -1.47 3.60 -29.84
C GLU A 413 -1.00 3.90 -31.29
N SER A 414 -1.08 2.92 -32.19
CA SER A 414 -0.44 2.95 -33.51
C SER A 414 -1.23 3.70 -34.59
N GLY A 415 -2.48 4.12 -34.34
CA GLY A 415 -3.27 4.91 -35.31
C GLY A 415 -3.85 4.11 -36.48
N SER A 416 -4.06 4.74 -37.65
CA SER A 416 -4.94 4.27 -38.73
C SER A 416 -4.49 3.04 -39.52
N THR A 417 -3.26 2.56 -39.36
CA THR A 417 -2.71 1.42 -40.12
C THR A 417 -3.13 0.06 -39.62
N VAL A 418 -3.87 -0.03 -38.51
CA VAL A 418 -4.09 -1.23 -37.68
C VAL A 418 -5.53 -1.71 -37.64
N ARG A 419 -6.34 -1.44 -38.67
CA ARG A 419 -7.72 -1.95 -38.74
C ARG A 419 -7.79 -3.48 -38.56
N GLY A 420 -6.80 -4.20 -39.11
CA GLY A 420 -6.68 -5.66 -38.94
C GLY A 420 -6.54 -6.08 -37.48
N SER A 421 -5.80 -5.31 -36.66
CA SER A 421 -5.61 -5.59 -35.24
C SER A 421 -6.91 -5.43 -34.44
N PHE A 422 -7.73 -4.41 -34.72
CA PHE A 422 -9.05 -4.28 -34.08
C PHE A 422 -10.00 -5.43 -34.45
N ASN A 423 -10.00 -5.87 -35.73
CA ASN A 423 -10.82 -7.00 -36.15
C ASN A 423 -10.40 -8.28 -35.42
N LYS A 424 -9.08 -8.53 -35.34
CA LYS A 424 -8.53 -9.68 -34.61
C LYS A 424 -8.81 -9.61 -33.13
N ALA A 425 -8.72 -8.42 -32.50
CA ALA A 425 -9.08 -8.22 -31.09
C ALA A 425 -10.53 -8.61 -30.81
N ARG A 426 -11.46 -8.22 -31.69
CA ARG A 426 -12.88 -8.61 -31.57
C ARG A 426 -13.08 -10.12 -31.69
N GLU A 427 -12.42 -10.73 -32.69
CA GLU A 427 -12.48 -12.18 -32.90
C GLU A 427 -11.97 -12.93 -31.66
N ASP A 428 -10.83 -12.51 -31.13
CA ASP A 428 -10.21 -13.11 -29.96
C ASP A 428 -11.08 -12.95 -28.70
N ALA A 429 -11.65 -11.76 -28.45
CA ALA A 429 -12.56 -11.55 -27.33
C ALA A 429 -13.81 -12.45 -27.42
N ARG A 430 -14.39 -12.58 -28.63
CA ARG A 430 -15.53 -13.47 -28.86
C ARG A 430 -15.13 -14.94 -28.69
N LYS A 431 -13.94 -15.33 -29.16
CA LYS A 431 -13.45 -16.71 -29.01
C LYS A 431 -13.22 -17.05 -27.54
N ALA A 432 -12.67 -16.11 -26.74
CA ALA A 432 -12.53 -16.29 -25.31
C ALA A 432 -13.89 -16.53 -24.61
N ILE A 433 -14.93 -15.77 -24.99
CA ILE A 433 -16.30 -15.94 -24.46
C ILE A 433 -16.93 -17.26 -24.96
N GLU A 434 -16.68 -17.65 -26.21
CA GLU A 434 -17.16 -18.93 -26.76
C GLU A 434 -16.58 -20.13 -25.99
N LEU A 435 -15.27 -20.09 -25.72
CA LEU A 435 -14.56 -21.14 -24.98
C LEU A 435 -14.92 -21.15 -23.48
N ALA A 436 -15.12 -20.00 -22.90
CA ALA A 436 -15.40 -19.83 -21.47
C ALA A 436 -16.41 -18.69 -21.23
N PRO A 437 -17.73 -18.93 -21.34
CA PRO A 437 -18.75 -17.87 -21.26
C PRO A 437 -18.81 -17.11 -19.92
N ALA A 438 -18.36 -17.75 -18.84
CA ALA A 438 -18.30 -17.15 -17.50
C ALA A 438 -16.93 -16.52 -17.16
N LEU A 439 -16.01 -16.44 -18.13
CA LEU A 439 -14.71 -15.78 -17.97
C LEU A 439 -14.88 -14.26 -18.05
N ALA A 440 -14.67 -13.56 -16.95
CA ALA A 440 -14.82 -12.09 -16.87
C ALA A 440 -13.88 -11.35 -17.83
N GLU A 441 -12.66 -11.84 -18.02
CA GLU A 441 -11.63 -11.28 -18.88
C GLU A 441 -12.04 -11.25 -20.36
N GLY A 442 -12.79 -12.26 -20.83
CA GLY A 442 -13.34 -12.28 -22.18
C GLY A 442 -14.34 -11.14 -22.42
N HIS A 443 -15.25 -10.92 -21.48
CA HIS A 443 -16.22 -9.82 -21.52
C HIS A 443 -15.53 -8.46 -21.35
N PHE A 444 -14.53 -8.36 -20.48
CA PHE A 444 -13.72 -7.16 -20.33
C PHE A 444 -12.95 -6.81 -21.61
N ALA A 445 -12.35 -7.80 -22.27
CA ALA A 445 -11.67 -7.61 -23.55
C ALA A 445 -12.64 -7.10 -24.63
N LEU A 446 -13.84 -7.67 -24.69
CA LEU A 446 -14.88 -7.22 -25.62
C LEU A 446 -15.36 -5.80 -25.32
N ALA A 447 -15.52 -5.44 -24.04
CA ALA A 447 -15.85 -4.07 -23.63
C ALA A 447 -14.77 -3.08 -24.06
N ARG A 448 -13.50 -3.41 -23.88
CA ARG A 448 -12.37 -2.56 -24.30
C ARG A 448 -12.33 -2.38 -25.82
N TYR A 449 -12.62 -3.45 -26.56
CA TYR A 449 -12.73 -3.36 -28.01
C TYR A 449 -13.87 -2.40 -28.44
N PHE A 450 -15.08 -2.52 -27.88
CA PHE A 450 -16.19 -1.63 -28.21
C PHE A 450 -15.94 -0.18 -27.79
N ASP A 451 -15.31 0.03 -26.67
CA ASP A 451 -14.95 1.37 -26.14
C ASP A 451 -13.91 2.08 -27.01
N ILE A 452 -12.90 1.36 -27.47
CA ILE A 452 -11.76 1.91 -28.17
C ILE A 452 -11.87 1.76 -29.69
N GLY A 453 -12.33 0.62 -30.16
CA GLY A 453 -12.37 0.25 -31.58
C GLY A 453 -13.60 0.76 -32.31
N GLU A 454 -14.79 0.47 -31.80
CA GLU A 454 -16.03 0.80 -32.48
C GLU A 454 -16.73 2.06 -31.94
N LEU A 455 -16.39 2.52 -30.73
CA LEU A 455 -17.13 3.57 -30.01
C LEU A 455 -18.63 3.23 -29.86
N ASN A 456 -18.93 1.95 -29.71
CA ASN A 456 -20.29 1.46 -29.51
C ASN A 456 -20.61 1.45 -28.01
N PHE A 457 -21.05 2.58 -27.49
CA PHE A 457 -21.25 2.79 -26.05
C PHE A 457 -22.31 1.85 -25.44
N ALA A 458 -23.33 1.46 -26.19
CA ALA A 458 -24.35 0.54 -25.70
C ALA A 458 -23.76 -0.87 -25.50
N ALA A 459 -23.03 -1.39 -26.50
CA ALA A 459 -22.34 -2.67 -26.40
C ALA A 459 -21.20 -2.64 -25.37
N THR A 460 -20.45 -1.54 -25.28
CA THR A 460 -19.44 -1.31 -24.23
C THR A 460 -20.02 -1.47 -22.85
N ASN A 461 -21.17 -0.83 -22.60
CA ASN A 461 -21.83 -0.91 -21.30
C ASN A 461 -22.24 -2.33 -20.93
N GLN A 462 -22.93 -3.00 -21.86
CA GLN A 462 -23.39 -4.38 -21.64
C GLN A 462 -22.21 -5.32 -21.33
N ALA A 463 -21.10 -5.17 -22.04
CA ALA A 463 -19.92 -5.99 -21.83
C ALA A 463 -19.22 -5.69 -20.49
N TYR A 464 -19.11 -4.41 -20.07
CA TYR A 464 -18.59 -4.06 -18.75
C TYR A 464 -19.49 -4.58 -17.62
N GLU A 465 -20.82 -4.41 -17.72
CA GLU A 465 -21.76 -4.93 -16.71
C GLU A 465 -21.66 -6.44 -16.57
N LYS A 466 -21.49 -7.15 -17.69
CA LYS A 466 -21.29 -8.61 -17.66
C LYS A 466 -19.96 -8.98 -17.00
N ALA A 467 -18.86 -8.28 -17.33
CA ALA A 467 -17.57 -8.50 -16.68
C ALA A 467 -17.62 -8.24 -15.18
N LEU A 468 -18.30 -7.16 -14.74
CA LEU A 468 -18.47 -6.84 -13.32
C LEU A 468 -19.38 -7.81 -12.58
N ALA A 469 -20.41 -8.35 -13.25
CA ALA A 469 -21.26 -9.39 -12.67
C ALA A 469 -20.50 -10.70 -12.42
N LEU A 470 -19.51 -11.01 -13.29
CA LEU A 470 -18.66 -12.20 -13.15
C LEU A 470 -17.48 -12.00 -12.19
N ALA A 471 -16.92 -10.80 -12.11
CA ALA A 471 -15.81 -10.43 -11.24
C ALA A 471 -16.03 -9.07 -10.56
N PRO A 472 -16.89 -8.99 -9.54
CA PRO A 472 -17.30 -7.73 -8.91
C PRO A 472 -16.16 -7.05 -8.12
N ALA A 473 -15.12 -7.80 -7.77
CA ALA A 473 -13.93 -7.32 -7.09
C ALA A 473 -12.73 -7.05 -8.03
N SER A 474 -12.93 -7.10 -9.35
CA SER A 474 -11.86 -6.78 -10.31
C SER A 474 -11.56 -5.27 -10.31
N SER A 475 -10.46 -4.86 -9.65
CA SER A 475 -10.01 -3.47 -9.61
C SER A 475 -9.74 -2.93 -11.02
N GLN A 476 -9.24 -3.78 -11.93
CA GLN A 476 -8.97 -3.43 -13.32
C GLN A 476 -10.25 -3.05 -14.07
N VAL A 477 -11.32 -3.84 -13.95
CA VAL A 477 -12.60 -3.56 -14.61
C VAL A 477 -13.26 -2.33 -13.99
N LEU A 478 -13.31 -2.26 -12.66
CA LEU A 478 -13.90 -1.13 -11.92
C LEU A 478 -13.23 0.20 -12.27
N ARG A 479 -11.89 0.21 -12.34
CA ARG A 479 -11.09 1.40 -12.67
C ARG A 479 -11.41 1.96 -14.07
N VAL A 480 -11.68 1.12 -15.02
CA VAL A 480 -11.99 1.54 -16.41
C VAL A 480 -13.48 1.85 -16.58
N TYR A 481 -14.34 1.07 -15.94
CA TYR A 481 -15.79 1.28 -15.98
C TYR A 481 -16.22 2.61 -15.33
N GLY A 482 -15.58 3.03 -14.23
CA GLY A 482 -15.94 4.24 -13.49
C GLY A 482 -16.05 5.50 -14.38
N PRO A 483 -14.97 5.91 -15.06
CA PRO A 483 -14.98 7.04 -16.00
C PRO A 483 -15.98 6.85 -17.15
N PHE A 484 -16.09 5.65 -17.70
CA PHE A 484 -17.06 5.34 -18.75
C PHE A 484 -18.50 5.56 -18.29
N ALA A 485 -18.86 5.05 -17.11
CA ALA A 485 -20.22 5.16 -16.57
C ALA A 485 -20.63 6.63 -16.36
N VAL A 486 -19.73 7.47 -15.82
CA VAL A 486 -20.01 8.90 -15.63
C VAL A 486 -20.20 9.61 -16.95
N LEU A 487 -19.37 9.32 -17.95
CA LEU A 487 -19.52 9.90 -19.29
C LEU A 487 -20.84 9.51 -19.97
N MET A 488 -21.39 8.36 -19.59
CA MET A 488 -22.72 7.87 -20.04
C MET A 488 -23.87 8.35 -19.17
N GLY A 489 -23.65 9.32 -18.26
CA GLY A 489 -24.66 9.88 -17.38
C GLY A 489 -25.00 9.02 -16.15
N ARG A 490 -24.31 7.91 -15.92
CA ARG A 490 -24.51 7.03 -14.75
C ARG A 490 -23.54 7.40 -13.64
N THR A 491 -23.73 8.63 -13.14
CA THR A 491 -22.79 9.28 -12.23
C THR A 491 -22.57 8.46 -10.95
N GLU A 492 -23.63 8.02 -10.28
CA GLU A 492 -23.54 7.27 -9.02
C GLU A 492 -22.81 5.92 -9.20
N ALA A 493 -23.17 5.18 -10.24
CA ALA A 493 -22.51 3.90 -10.55
C ALA A 493 -21.01 4.11 -10.84
N GLY A 494 -20.65 5.17 -11.57
CA GLY A 494 -19.27 5.50 -11.88
C GLY A 494 -18.47 5.89 -10.65
N ILE A 495 -19.03 6.71 -9.75
CA ILE A 495 -18.39 7.08 -8.48
C ILE A 495 -18.21 5.86 -7.60
N ALA A 496 -19.24 5.01 -7.46
CA ALA A 496 -19.15 3.79 -6.66
C ALA A 496 -18.04 2.85 -7.18
N ALA A 497 -17.98 2.64 -8.50
CA ALA A 497 -16.95 1.82 -9.13
C ALA A 497 -15.53 2.39 -8.91
N ALA A 498 -15.34 3.71 -9.11
CA ALA A 498 -14.04 4.35 -8.92
C ALA A 498 -13.59 4.32 -7.46
N ARG A 499 -14.49 4.56 -6.49
CA ARG A 499 -14.20 4.42 -5.06
C ARG A 499 -13.84 2.98 -4.70
N ARG A 500 -14.58 2.01 -5.25
CA ARG A 500 -14.28 0.59 -5.02
C ARG A 500 -12.93 0.19 -5.60
N ALA A 501 -12.56 0.71 -6.79
CA ALA A 501 -11.25 0.49 -7.37
C ALA A 501 -10.11 0.99 -6.46
N VAL A 502 -10.26 2.16 -5.83
CA VAL A 502 -9.29 2.70 -4.87
C VAL A 502 -9.20 1.84 -3.60
N VAL A 503 -10.35 1.35 -3.10
CA VAL A 503 -10.34 0.45 -1.92
C VAL A 503 -9.58 -0.84 -2.20
N LEU A 504 -9.75 -1.43 -3.39
CA LEU A 504 -9.09 -2.68 -3.78
C LEU A 504 -7.63 -2.46 -4.22
N ASP A 505 -7.29 -1.26 -4.70
CA ASP A 505 -5.96 -0.94 -5.23
C ASP A 505 -5.46 0.41 -4.70
N PRO A 506 -5.23 0.53 -3.37
CA PRO A 506 -4.99 1.81 -2.70
C PRO A 506 -3.63 2.44 -3.04
N LEU A 507 -2.66 1.67 -3.52
CA LEU A 507 -1.33 2.15 -3.90
C LEU A 507 -1.18 2.30 -5.43
N ASN A 508 -2.28 2.20 -6.18
CA ASN A 508 -2.29 2.43 -7.61
C ASN A 508 -2.60 3.89 -7.92
N HIS A 509 -1.60 4.61 -8.39
CA HIS A 509 -1.71 5.99 -8.85
C HIS A 509 -2.91 6.20 -9.80
N SER A 510 -3.04 5.34 -10.84
CA SER A 510 -4.12 5.45 -11.82
C SER A 510 -5.52 5.28 -11.23
N SER A 511 -5.69 4.51 -10.15
CA SER A 511 -6.99 4.36 -9.46
C SER A 511 -7.41 5.65 -8.78
N HIS A 512 -6.49 6.32 -8.08
CA HIS A 512 -6.74 7.62 -7.46
C HIS A 512 -7.00 8.72 -8.49
N ARG A 513 -6.21 8.75 -9.56
CA ARG A 513 -6.40 9.70 -10.66
C ARG A 513 -7.77 9.53 -11.32
N ASN A 514 -8.15 8.29 -11.65
CA ASN A 514 -9.47 8.03 -12.25
C ASN A 514 -10.61 8.41 -11.30
N LEU A 515 -10.47 8.20 -9.99
CA LEU A 515 -11.43 8.69 -9.01
C LEU A 515 -11.52 10.23 -9.05
N GLY A 516 -10.39 10.93 -9.12
CA GLY A 516 -10.35 12.38 -9.28
C GLY A 516 -11.08 12.85 -10.54
N GLN A 517 -10.86 12.21 -11.68
CA GLN A 517 -11.55 12.52 -12.94
C GLN A 517 -13.05 12.24 -12.87
N VAL A 518 -13.44 11.11 -12.32
CA VAL A 518 -14.86 10.74 -12.10
C VAL A 518 -15.57 11.80 -11.25
N LEU A 519 -14.97 12.21 -10.15
CA LEU A 519 -15.52 13.23 -9.26
C LEU A 519 -15.55 14.61 -9.91
N TYR A 520 -14.56 14.96 -10.72
CA TYR A 520 -14.57 16.21 -11.51
C TYR A 520 -15.75 16.25 -12.49
N PHE A 521 -15.96 15.18 -13.26
CA PHE A 521 -17.10 15.08 -14.17
C PHE A 521 -18.44 15.02 -13.45
N ALA A 522 -18.46 14.47 -12.24
CA ALA A 522 -19.60 14.50 -11.32
C ALA A 522 -19.84 15.87 -10.65
N ARG A 523 -19.06 16.90 -11.00
CA ARG A 523 -19.12 18.25 -10.41
C ARG A 523 -18.85 18.29 -8.90
N GLN A 524 -17.96 17.41 -8.41
CA GLN A 524 -17.51 17.35 -7.02
C GLN A 524 -16.00 17.71 -6.91
N PRO A 525 -15.57 18.95 -7.29
CA PRO A 525 -14.16 19.28 -7.44
C PRO A 525 -13.38 19.28 -6.11
N ARG A 526 -14.06 19.52 -4.97
CA ARG A 526 -13.40 19.47 -3.64
C ARG A 526 -12.97 18.04 -3.27
N GLU A 527 -13.81 17.04 -3.54
CA GLU A 527 -13.47 15.64 -3.33
C GLU A 527 -12.46 15.14 -4.40
N ALA A 528 -12.63 15.59 -5.64
CA ALA A 528 -11.70 15.30 -6.72
C ALA A 528 -10.27 15.73 -6.38
N LEU A 529 -10.08 16.93 -5.78
CA LEU A 529 -8.77 17.40 -5.34
C LEU A 529 -8.11 16.46 -4.33
N LYS A 530 -8.88 15.87 -3.40
CA LYS A 530 -8.33 14.90 -2.44
C LYS A 530 -7.81 13.64 -3.17
N ALA A 531 -8.57 13.15 -4.15
CA ALA A 531 -8.17 11.98 -4.94
C ALA A 531 -6.93 12.28 -5.81
N VAL A 532 -6.88 13.45 -6.46
CA VAL A 532 -5.70 13.87 -7.24
C VAL A 532 -4.48 14.09 -6.35
N GLN A 533 -4.65 14.63 -5.13
CA GLN A 533 -3.54 14.75 -4.16
C GLN A 533 -2.99 13.37 -3.75
N ALA A 534 -3.87 12.37 -3.57
CA ALA A 534 -3.43 11.00 -3.28
C ALA A 534 -2.69 10.39 -4.49
N ALA A 535 -3.12 10.66 -5.73
CA ALA A 535 -2.40 10.25 -6.93
C ALA A 535 -0.99 10.87 -6.97
N LEU A 536 -0.87 12.18 -6.78
CA LEU A 536 0.41 12.90 -6.72
C LEU A 536 1.33 12.44 -5.59
N ALA A 537 0.79 11.94 -4.48
CA ALA A 537 1.59 11.37 -3.40
C ALA A 537 2.22 10.01 -3.79
N LEU A 538 1.58 9.28 -4.71
CA LEU A 538 2.07 7.99 -5.23
C LEU A 538 3.02 8.17 -6.42
N ASP A 539 2.75 9.15 -7.29
CA ASP A 539 3.59 9.52 -8.43
C ASP A 539 3.65 11.05 -8.57
N PRO A 540 4.64 11.71 -7.94
CA PRO A 540 4.80 13.16 -8.00
C PRO A 540 5.18 13.71 -9.39
N ASP A 541 5.63 12.82 -10.29
CA ASP A 541 6.15 13.23 -11.58
C ASP A 541 5.17 13.11 -12.74
N ASP A 542 4.02 12.46 -12.57
CA ASP A 542 2.99 12.36 -13.63
C ASP A 542 2.42 13.74 -13.97
N PRO A 543 2.69 14.26 -15.17
CA PRO A 543 2.26 15.62 -15.54
C PRO A 543 0.75 15.75 -15.65
N ALA A 544 0.03 14.68 -15.91
CA ALA A 544 -1.41 14.74 -16.09
C ALA A 544 -2.17 14.99 -14.78
N ASP A 545 -1.60 14.62 -13.62
CA ASP A 545 -2.20 14.93 -12.33
C ASP A 545 -2.15 16.42 -12.00
N TYR A 546 -1.13 17.12 -12.48
CA TYR A 546 -1.06 18.58 -12.36
C TYR A 546 -2.16 19.26 -13.16
N ALA A 547 -2.47 18.75 -14.37
CA ALA A 547 -3.58 19.22 -15.18
C ALA A 547 -4.93 18.94 -14.48
N ASP A 548 -5.15 17.70 -13.99
CA ASP A 548 -6.35 17.31 -13.26
C ASP A 548 -6.53 18.17 -12.01
N ARG A 549 -5.48 18.45 -11.25
CA ARG A 549 -5.48 19.37 -10.10
C ARG A 549 -5.84 20.81 -10.52
N GLY A 550 -5.25 21.29 -11.59
CA GLY A 550 -5.51 22.60 -12.15
C GLY A 550 -6.95 22.78 -12.60
N PHE A 551 -7.52 21.83 -13.31
CA PHE A 551 -8.93 21.86 -13.71
C PHE A 551 -9.89 21.85 -12.51
N ASN A 552 -9.57 21.14 -11.44
CA ASN A 552 -10.36 21.16 -10.22
C ASN A 552 -10.30 22.52 -9.51
N TYR A 553 -9.12 23.17 -9.42
CA TYR A 553 -9.01 24.54 -8.91
C TYR A 553 -9.77 25.54 -9.80
N TYR A 554 -9.67 25.39 -11.13
CA TYR A 554 -10.45 26.21 -12.07
C TYR A 554 -11.97 26.08 -11.82
N ALA A 555 -12.46 24.85 -11.63
CA ALA A 555 -13.88 24.60 -11.32
C ALA A 555 -14.32 25.21 -9.98
N LEU A 556 -13.41 25.39 -9.04
CA LEU A 556 -13.66 26.07 -7.76
C LEU A 556 -13.52 27.60 -7.84
N GLY A 557 -13.10 28.14 -8.99
CA GLY A 557 -12.85 29.57 -9.17
C GLY A 557 -11.50 30.05 -8.64
N ASP A 558 -10.64 29.16 -8.13
CA ASP A 558 -9.31 29.48 -7.66
C ASP A 558 -8.31 29.49 -8.83
N LEU A 559 -8.36 30.55 -9.61
CA LEU A 559 -7.63 30.66 -10.89
C LEU A 559 -6.11 30.72 -10.68
N GLU A 560 -5.65 31.28 -9.57
CA GLU A 560 -4.20 31.36 -9.29
C GLU A 560 -3.61 30.01 -8.96
N ARG A 561 -4.30 29.18 -8.14
CA ARG A 561 -3.88 27.80 -7.90
C ARG A 561 -4.02 26.93 -9.13
N ALA A 562 -5.05 27.15 -9.97
CA ALA A 562 -5.19 26.46 -11.25
C ALA A 562 -3.97 26.76 -12.15
N ARG A 563 -3.61 28.05 -12.32
CA ARG A 563 -2.44 28.49 -13.08
C ARG A 563 -1.16 27.84 -12.56
N SER A 564 -0.86 28.03 -11.28
CA SER A 564 0.36 27.51 -10.66
C SER A 564 0.49 25.99 -10.80
N SER A 565 -0.62 25.25 -10.67
CA SER A 565 -0.63 23.80 -10.86
C SER A 565 -0.21 23.43 -12.28
N CYS A 566 -0.83 24.04 -13.31
CA CYS A 566 -0.61 23.67 -14.69
C CYS A 566 0.71 24.23 -15.24
N GLU A 567 1.25 25.33 -14.72
CA GLU A 567 2.57 25.84 -15.06
C GLU A 567 3.71 24.90 -14.62
N SER A 568 3.49 24.09 -13.57
CA SER A 568 4.51 23.17 -13.03
C SER A 568 4.96 22.10 -14.04
N LYS A 569 4.12 21.74 -15.02
CA LYS A 569 4.40 20.74 -16.07
C LYS A 569 3.89 21.23 -17.43
N VAL A 570 4.28 22.47 -17.82
CA VAL A 570 3.74 23.21 -18.98
C VAL A 570 3.96 22.54 -20.34
N ASP A 571 4.89 21.60 -20.46
CA ASP A 571 5.16 20.90 -21.71
C ASP A 571 4.15 19.77 -22.00
N ASP A 572 3.40 19.34 -20.99
CA ASP A 572 2.31 18.39 -21.17
C ASP A 572 1.08 19.05 -21.79
N TRP A 573 0.45 18.37 -22.73
CA TRP A 573 -0.70 18.89 -23.48
C TRP A 573 -1.94 19.16 -22.59
N GLY A 574 -2.17 18.36 -21.53
CA GLY A 574 -3.26 18.56 -20.58
C GLY A 574 -3.07 19.84 -19.78
N ASN A 575 -1.83 20.10 -19.35
CA ASN A 575 -1.46 21.33 -18.66
C ASN A 575 -1.57 22.56 -19.59
N GLN A 576 -1.21 22.43 -20.87
CA GLN A 576 -1.44 23.49 -21.85
C GLN A 576 -2.94 23.80 -22.05
N GLN A 577 -3.81 22.78 -22.04
CA GLN A 577 -5.26 22.99 -22.07
C GLN A 577 -5.78 23.73 -20.82
N CYS A 578 -5.33 23.31 -19.66
CA CYS A 578 -5.67 23.95 -18.39
C CYS A 578 -5.22 25.43 -18.40
N LEU A 579 -3.98 25.70 -18.84
CA LEU A 579 -3.45 27.06 -18.92
C LEU A 579 -4.21 27.92 -19.93
N ALA A 580 -4.58 27.38 -21.09
CA ALA A 580 -5.33 28.14 -22.09
C ALA A 580 -6.66 28.68 -21.51
N VAL A 581 -7.43 27.84 -20.82
CA VAL A 581 -8.71 28.29 -20.23
C VAL A 581 -8.50 29.15 -18.99
N THR A 582 -7.44 28.89 -18.21
CA THR A 582 -7.15 29.65 -16.99
C THR A 582 -6.64 31.05 -17.30
N TYR A 583 -5.71 31.21 -18.26
CA TYR A 583 -5.22 32.51 -18.70
C TYR A 583 -6.34 33.36 -19.32
N GLU A 584 -7.21 32.75 -20.14
CA GLU A 584 -8.34 33.44 -20.70
C GLU A 584 -9.25 34.00 -19.59
N LYS A 585 -9.55 33.21 -18.57
CA LYS A 585 -10.38 33.62 -17.43
C LYS A 585 -9.72 34.69 -16.56
N LEU A 586 -8.38 34.73 -16.53
CA LEU A 586 -7.57 35.76 -15.86
C LEU A 586 -7.39 37.04 -16.69
N GLY A 587 -7.94 37.12 -17.91
CA GLY A 587 -7.76 38.26 -18.84
C GLY A 587 -6.38 38.31 -19.52
N ARG A 588 -5.59 37.22 -19.43
CA ARG A 588 -4.26 37.06 -20.05
C ARG A 588 -4.39 36.47 -21.46
N HIS A 589 -5.08 37.16 -22.36
CA HIS A 589 -5.47 36.63 -23.67
C HIS A 589 -4.28 36.21 -24.54
N ALA A 590 -3.18 36.98 -24.54
CA ALA A 590 -1.99 36.64 -25.32
C ALA A 590 -1.34 35.32 -24.86
N ASP A 591 -1.29 35.07 -23.56
CA ASP A 591 -0.78 33.83 -22.99
C ASP A 591 -1.70 32.64 -23.33
N ALA A 592 -3.00 32.84 -23.29
CA ALA A 592 -4.00 31.84 -23.67
C ALA A 592 -3.84 31.45 -25.16
N GLU A 593 -3.68 32.42 -26.06
CA GLU A 593 -3.40 32.15 -27.47
C GLU A 593 -2.08 31.43 -27.69
N GLY A 594 -1.03 31.76 -26.91
CA GLY A 594 0.25 31.05 -26.93
C GLY A 594 0.10 29.58 -26.59
N MET A 595 -0.69 29.22 -25.55
CA MET A 595 -0.97 27.82 -25.19
C MET A 595 -1.79 27.11 -26.28
N LEU A 596 -2.77 27.79 -26.90
CA LEU A 596 -3.53 27.22 -28.01
C LEU A 596 -2.66 26.98 -29.26
N ALA A 597 -1.69 27.83 -29.53
CA ALA A 597 -0.74 27.65 -30.64
C ALA A 597 0.15 26.40 -30.40
N ARG A 598 0.64 26.19 -29.14
CA ARG A 598 1.39 24.99 -28.77
C ARG A 598 0.55 23.73 -28.96
N LEU A 599 -0.68 23.73 -28.49
CA LEU A 599 -1.64 22.62 -28.66
C LEU A 599 -1.87 22.31 -30.15
N LYS A 600 -2.09 23.32 -30.98
CA LYS A 600 -2.24 23.15 -32.45
C LYS A 600 -1.01 22.52 -33.08
N SER A 601 0.20 22.97 -32.70
CA SER A 601 1.46 22.40 -33.16
C SER A 601 1.63 20.94 -32.76
N HIS A 602 1.33 20.61 -31.48
CA HIS A 602 1.35 19.23 -30.97
C HIS A 602 0.43 18.32 -31.80
N TRP A 603 -0.81 18.77 -32.07
CA TRP A 603 -1.78 18.01 -32.88
C TRP A 603 -1.42 17.89 -34.34
N ALA A 604 -0.73 18.87 -34.91
CA ALA A 604 -0.25 18.82 -36.30
C ALA A 604 0.78 17.71 -36.48
N LYS A 605 1.68 17.51 -35.52
CA LYS A 605 2.70 16.45 -35.54
C LYS A 605 2.11 15.04 -35.45
N LEU A 606 0.94 14.89 -34.82
CA LEU A 606 0.24 13.60 -34.67
C LEU A 606 -0.65 13.26 -35.90
N ARG A 607 -0.70 14.10 -36.95
CA ARG A 607 -1.40 13.76 -38.20
C ARG A 607 -0.56 12.77 -39.00
N PRO A 608 -1.12 11.64 -39.48
CA PRO A 608 -0.48 10.83 -40.47
C PRO A 608 -0.24 11.66 -41.73
N THR A 609 0.96 11.60 -42.30
CA THR A 609 1.35 12.34 -43.48
C THR A 609 0.65 11.87 -44.76
N SER A 610 -0.14 10.79 -44.71
CA SER A 610 -0.94 10.27 -45.83
C SER A 610 -2.30 9.77 -45.36
N THR A 611 -3.38 10.51 -45.65
CA THR A 611 -4.75 9.99 -45.55
C THR A 611 -5.10 9.41 -46.92
N PRO A 612 -5.35 8.09 -47.05
CA PRO A 612 -5.78 7.50 -48.31
C PRO A 612 -7.11 8.12 -48.79
N PRO A 613 -7.31 8.32 -50.07
CA PRO A 613 -8.53 8.93 -50.63
C PRO A 613 -9.84 8.20 -50.32
N SER A 614 -9.79 6.92 -49.95
CA SER A 614 -10.94 6.06 -49.65
C SER A 614 -11.63 6.35 -48.31
N MET A 615 -11.07 7.23 -47.45
CA MET A 615 -11.66 7.52 -46.11
C MET A 615 -12.61 8.72 -46.11
N ARG A 616 -13.00 9.29 -47.26
CA ARG A 616 -13.89 10.45 -47.30
C ARG A 616 -15.37 10.14 -47.05
N ASN A 617 -15.81 8.90 -47.17
CA ASN A 617 -17.23 8.52 -47.16
C ASN A 617 -17.53 7.29 -46.25
N GLY A 618 -17.19 7.31 -45.01
CA GLY A 618 -17.60 6.26 -44.06
C GLY A 618 -17.47 6.72 -42.65
N ALA A 619 -18.39 6.33 -41.75
CA ALA A 619 -18.32 6.54 -40.32
C ALA A 619 -16.99 5.97 -39.80
N GLY A 620 -15.96 6.80 -39.79
CA GLY A 620 -14.58 6.39 -39.59
C GLY A 620 -14.27 6.22 -38.12
N PHE A 621 -13.52 5.17 -37.82
CA PHE A 621 -12.82 4.98 -36.56
C PHE A 621 -12.00 6.23 -36.21
N LEU A 622 -12.33 6.89 -35.11
CA LEU A 622 -11.54 8.01 -34.62
C LEU A 622 -10.24 7.47 -33.98
N THR A 623 -9.09 7.90 -34.51
CA THR A 623 -7.78 7.65 -33.89
C THR A 623 -7.71 8.30 -32.49
N ARG A 624 -6.74 7.93 -31.64
CA ARG A 624 -6.48 8.61 -30.35
C ARG A 624 -6.40 10.13 -30.56
N SER A 625 -5.76 10.56 -31.62
CA SER A 625 -5.67 11.99 -31.99
C SER A 625 -7.03 12.59 -32.35
N GLN A 626 -7.93 11.84 -32.98
CA GLN A 626 -9.27 12.30 -33.33
C GLN A 626 -10.22 12.27 -32.10
N ARG A 627 -10.02 11.30 -31.19
CA ARG A 627 -10.72 11.25 -29.88
C ARG A 627 -10.31 12.39 -28.97
N LEU A 628 -9.02 12.68 -28.91
CA LEU A 628 -8.50 13.85 -28.23
C LEU A 628 -9.02 15.13 -28.89
N LYS A 629 -9.15 15.18 -30.24
CA LYS A 629 -9.80 16.32 -30.96
C LYS A 629 -11.27 16.46 -30.61
N SER A 630 -12.04 15.38 -30.49
CA SER A 630 -13.45 15.47 -30.08
C SER A 630 -13.58 15.97 -28.63
N ARG A 631 -12.67 15.57 -27.72
CA ARG A 631 -12.56 16.12 -26.37
C ARG A 631 -12.07 17.57 -26.39
N SER A 632 -11.07 17.88 -27.18
CA SER A 632 -10.54 19.25 -27.34
C SER A 632 -11.49 20.15 -28.12
N ALA A 633 -12.26 19.61 -29.08
CA ALA A 633 -13.30 20.37 -29.78
C ALA A 633 -14.46 20.73 -28.85
N CYS A 634 -14.75 19.95 -27.79
CA CYS A 634 -15.65 20.36 -26.72
C CYS A 634 -15.08 21.56 -25.94
N VAL A 635 -13.78 21.52 -25.60
CA VAL A 635 -13.10 22.64 -24.93
C VAL A 635 -13.01 23.86 -25.86
N ILE A 636 -12.67 23.67 -27.13
CA ILE A 636 -12.59 24.74 -28.14
C ILE A 636 -13.99 25.26 -28.54
N ARG A 637 -15.02 24.41 -28.56
CA ARG A 637 -16.41 24.88 -28.74
C ARG A 637 -16.90 25.64 -27.52
N ALA A 638 -16.59 25.19 -26.30
CA ALA A 638 -16.90 25.94 -25.09
C ALA A 638 -16.20 27.32 -25.09
N TRP A 639 -15.00 27.41 -25.68
CA TRP A 639 -14.26 28.66 -25.86
C TRP A 639 -14.89 29.59 -26.93
N ASN A 640 -15.33 29.02 -28.08
CA ASN A 640 -15.99 29.80 -29.15
C ASN A 640 -17.46 30.20 -28.82
N THR A 641 -18.07 29.57 -27.85
CA THR A 641 -19.45 29.86 -27.40
C THR A 641 -19.47 30.54 -26.04
N SER A 642 -18.49 31.38 -25.71
CA SER A 642 -18.42 32.15 -24.45
C SER A 642 -19.58 33.12 -24.28
N ARG A 643 -20.80 32.58 -24.30
CA ARG A 643 -21.98 33.10 -23.64
C ARG A 643 -22.31 32.17 -22.48
N PRO A 644 -22.71 32.74 -21.31
CA PRO A 644 -22.89 31.92 -20.12
C PRO A 644 -24.01 30.92 -20.34
N ILE A 645 -23.71 29.63 -20.25
CA ILE A 645 -24.72 28.61 -19.97
C ILE A 645 -24.79 28.55 -18.46
N LEU A 646 -25.84 29.22 -17.92
CA LEU A 646 -26.36 29.04 -16.58
C LEU A 646 -26.72 27.57 -16.34
#